data_f5209fc3debd9abadc50a66f24e03c86
#
_entry.id   f5209fc3debd9abadc50a66f24e03c86
#
_cell.length_a   1.000
_cell.length_b   1.000
_cell.length_c   1.000
_cell.angle_alpha   90.00
_cell.angle_beta   90.00
_cell.angle_gamma   90.00
#
_symmetry.space_group_name_H-M   'P 1'
#
loop_
_entity.id
_entity.type
_entity.pdbx_description
1 polymer ?
#
loop_
_entity_poly.entity_id
_entity_poly.type
_entity_poly.pdbx_seq_one_letter_code
_entity_poly.pdbx_strand_id
1 'polypeptide(L)'
;MRKGPEADWIKTVDIPAVDPARADRIKNGISWLLADEQIIHREHGYDDYWRSVYKIVDRPGLERGAGIDLQFDPSRHRVTLNHLRIIRDGQTLDRLADVKFDIFRQEKDAEKGVYDGWLTAHVNINDVRVGDIVDYGQTYENTPLVGKDLFFDSFSAEWDEPVGLIRTSIIWPAAQPLAIKPRGTDIKPIVTTSGSDTVYLWEIANPKPVKVEDNLPVEFPAWGSIDISSTASWQGVVDAIQPYYKPATAFPAAFAAKLDEIAAKHPQPEDRMIQAMRLVQDEIRYVSLSMGSGSYIPRDPATVIQSGFGDCKDKALLLASALQRLGVPAQVALADLDKGRALDQRLPAIRAFDHAIVKAAIGAKIYWLDATNYLQGGDASNFWQPDYGFALPLFGNGQLEKMPSPELTSPSIKVAEDFSFPDRPDGHLTLAVLSTYAGADADDMRSRLASRSLSDLSDSYLKYYSKRYPGIESVAKLEVFDNRDGNIINVRESYQLPAQALAANDLAKNFPLTAADLGTDLPTPTMVDRVGPVSLGAPVYRSHAITVSNLKARFSGEDMKNVVTPYVSLRSSWSNTPTTFDVKWDFRTLATQVPAKAIGDYLKSVKDLGDNTDWSFNFAYKDASEDPAPVAAPEDRSKQQVIGGLLLVSIFVGIPLFMALRRW
;
A
#
# COMPACT_ATOMS: atom_id res chain seq x y z
N MET A 1 -0.73 12.03 30.63
CA MET A 1 -0.05 13.33 30.37
C MET A 1 0.19 14.07 31.68
N ARG A 2 1.38 14.61 31.88
CA ARG A 2 1.73 15.49 33.02
C ARG A 2 2.77 16.51 32.59
N LYS A 3 3.01 17.53 33.43
CA LYS A 3 4.15 18.45 33.35
C LYS A 3 5.16 18.06 34.44
N GLY A 4 6.44 18.18 34.16
CA GLY A 4 7.47 17.87 35.15
C GLY A 4 8.89 18.23 34.67
N PRO A 5 9.87 18.27 35.53
CA PRO A 5 11.25 18.58 35.15
C PRO A 5 11.85 17.46 34.29
N GLU A 6 12.92 17.78 33.59
CA GLU A 6 13.80 16.79 32.97
C GLU A 6 14.48 15.91 34.03
N ALA A 7 14.67 14.65 33.68
CA ALA A 7 15.38 13.71 34.55
C ALA A 7 16.90 13.90 34.45
N ASP A 8 17.67 13.53 35.51
CA ASP A 8 19.11 13.75 35.60
C ASP A 8 19.95 13.09 34.51
N TRP A 9 19.42 12.05 33.86
CA TRP A 9 20.10 11.36 32.76
C TRP A 9 20.05 12.11 31.43
N ILE A 10 19.12 13.06 31.28
CA ILE A 10 18.97 13.88 30.10
C ILE A 10 20.11 14.89 30.00
N LYS A 11 20.79 14.91 28.86
CA LYS A 11 21.88 15.85 28.62
C LYS A 11 21.36 17.07 27.87
N THR A 12 21.67 18.25 28.40
CA THR A 12 21.38 19.50 27.70
C THR A 12 22.22 19.62 26.44
N VAL A 13 21.60 20.02 25.34
CA VAL A 13 22.23 20.23 24.03
C VAL A 13 22.03 21.69 23.64
N ASP A 14 23.12 22.35 23.22
CA ASP A 14 23.04 23.73 22.72
C ASP A 14 22.23 23.80 21.42
N ILE A 15 21.46 24.87 21.25
CA ILE A 15 20.67 25.09 20.04
C ILE A 15 21.61 25.56 18.91
N PRO A 16 21.80 24.75 17.85
CA PRO A 16 22.69 25.14 16.77
C PRO A 16 22.02 26.18 15.84
N ALA A 17 22.85 26.91 15.12
CA ALA A 17 22.39 27.75 14.03
C ALA A 17 22.21 26.90 12.77
N VAL A 18 21.12 27.12 12.01
CA VAL A 18 20.98 26.57 10.66
C VAL A 18 21.89 27.31 9.70
N ASP A 19 22.51 26.57 8.78
CA ASP A 19 23.29 27.16 7.68
C ASP A 19 22.40 28.07 6.82
N PRO A 20 22.66 29.39 6.78
CA PRO A 20 21.85 30.31 6.00
C PRO A 20 21.81 30.00 4.49
N ALA A 21 22.84 29.34 3.96
CA ALA A 21 22.91 28.94 2.57
C ALA A 21 21.86 27.90 2.17
N ARG A 22 21.12 27.34 3.13
CA ARG A 22 20.05 26.34 2.91
C ARG A 22 18.65 26.89 3.14
N ALA A 23 18.50 28.19 3.36
CA ALA A 23 17.23 28.84 3.67
C ALA A 23 16.18 28.66 2.56
N ASP A 24 16.60 28.54 1.30
CA ASP A 24 15.76 28.28 0.13
C ASP A 24 15.08 26.90 0.13
N ARG A 25 15.53 25.99 1.00
CA ARG A 25 14.99 24.64 1.14
C ARG A 25 14.07 24.45 2.36
N ILE A 26 13.83 25.52 3.12
CA ILE A 26 12.89 25.50 4.24
C ILE A 26 11.49 25.25 3.69
N LYS A 27 10.78 24.26 4.26
CA LYS A 27 9.43 23.91 3.88
C LYS A 27 8.43 24.37 4.92
N ASN A 28 7.24 24.73 4.50
CA ASN A 28 6.12 25.04 5.39
C ASN A 28 6.40 26.13 6.45
N GLY A 29 7.36 27.00 6.19
CA GLY A 29 7.68 28.13 7.07
C GLY A 29 8.32 27.79 8.40
N ILE A 30 8.85 26.57 8.57
CA ILE A 30 9.54 26.11 9.78
C ILE A 30 10.99 25.78 9.46
N SER A 31 11.92 26.39 10.17
CA SER A 31 13.36 26.08 10.11
C SER A 31 13.76 25.27 11.33
N TRP A 32 14.08 23.99 11.11
CA TRP A 32 14.49 23.07 12.18
C TRP A 32 15.91 23.37 12.65
N LEU A 33 16.07 23.59 13.97
CA LEU A 33 17.36 23.85 14.60
C LEU A 33 17.91 22.57 15.23
N LEU A 34 17.09 21.86 15.99
CA LEU A 34 17.49 20.67 16.73
C LEU A 34 16.38 19.63 16.70
N ALA A 35 16.76 18.38 16.41
CA ALA A 35 15.99 17.17 16.67
C ALA A 35 16.87 16.27 17.55
N ASP A 36 16.58 16.22 18.86
CA ASP A 36 17.38 15.48 19.84
C ASP A 36 16.51 14.39 20.48
N GLU A 37 16.97 13.17 20.39
CA GLU A 37 16.38 11.98 20.99
C GLU A 37 17.38 11.35 21.97
N GLN A 38 16.92 11.10 23.19
CA GLN A 38 17.74 10.47 24.21
C GLN A 38 16.99 9.31 24.85
N ILE A 39 17.56 8.12 24.77
CA ILE A 39 16.93 6.89 25.24
C ILE A 39 17.76 6.31 26.40
N ILE A 40 17.10 5.85 27.44
CA ILE A 40 17.72 5.08 28.50
C ILE A 40 16.96 3.79 28.77
N HIS A 41 17.69 2.68 28.80
CA HIS A 41 17.14 1.38 29.19
C HIS A 41 16.71 1.39 30.67
N ARG A 42 15.58 0.70 30.96
CA ARG A 42 15.05 0.49 32.30
C ARG A 42 14.84 -1.01 32.55
N GLU A 43 14.71 -1.38 33.82
CA GLU A 43 14.43 -2.77 34.21
C GLU A 43 13.19 -3.35 33.49
N HIS A 44 12.18 -2.53 33.22
CA HIS A 44 10.91 -2.91 32.60
C HIS A 44 10.54 -1.99 31.43
N GLY A 45 11.46 -1.83 30.47
CA GLY A 45 11.25 -1.01 29.29
C GLY A 45 12.32 0.04 29.07
N TYR A 46 11.93 1.24 28.71
CA TYR A 46 12.86 2.33 28.44
C TYR A 46 12.16 3.69 28.56
N ASP A 47 12.94 4.72 28.90
CA ASP A 47 12.48 6.09 28.79
C ASP A 47 13.08 6.70 27.53
N ASP A 48 12.28 7.48 26.84
CA ASP A 48 12.59 8.12 25.57
C ASP A 48 12.27 9.61 25.68
N TYR A 49 13.30 10.44 25.66
CA TYR A 49 13.19 11.89 25.70
C TYR A 49 13.40 12.46 24.32
N TRP A 50 12.48 13.30 23.89
CA TRP A 50 12.52 14.05 22.65
C TRP A 50 12.56 15.54 22.91
N ARG A 51 13.49 16.26 22.28
CA ARG A 51 13.53 17.70 22.23
C ARG A 51 13.51 18.19 20.81
N SER A 52 12.56 19.05 20.51
CA SER A 52 12.37 19.67 19.20
C SER A 52 12.57 21.18 19.34
N VAL A 53 13.45 21.74 18.50
CA VAL A 53 13.67 23.17 18.43
C VAL A 53 13.55 23.64 16.99
N TYR A 54 12.68 24.61 16.76
CA TYR A 54 12.48 25.17 15.42
C TYR A 54 12.17 26.67 15.47
N LYS A 55 12.54 27.37 14.39
CA LYS A 55 12.24 28.79 14.18
C LYS A 55 11.07 28.94 13.22
N ILE A 56 10.12 29.81 13.55
CA ILE A 56 9.02 30.22 12.70
C ILE A 56 9.51 31.31 11.77
N VAL A 57 9.51 31.06 10.45
CA VAL A 57 10.08 32.00 9.47
C VAL A 57 9.05 32.82 8.70
N ASP A 58 7.81 32.35 8.64
CA ASP A 58 6.71 33.03 7.94
C ASP A 58 5.34 32.69 8.54
N ARG A 59 4.26 33.17 7.90
CA ARG A 59 2.90 32.95 8.36
C ARG A 59 2.43 31.49 8.27
N PRO A 60 2.67 30.74 7.18
CA PRO A 60 2.44 29.29 7.16
C PRO A 60 3.13 28.56 8.30
N GLY A 61 4.38 28.94 8.62
CA GLY A 61 5.11 28.40 9.75
C GLY A 61 4.48 28.74 11.10
N LEU A 62 3.89 29.92 11.24
CA LEU A 62 3.15 30.29 12.43
C LEU A 62 1.89 29.42 12.63
N GLU A 63 1.12 29.20 11.58
CA GLU A 63 -0.08 28.36 11.63
C GLU A 63 0.25 26.91 12.01
N ARG A 64 1.39 26.40 11.57
CA ARG A 64 1.84 25.03 11.83
C ARG A 64 2.59 24.88 13.16
N GLY A 65 3.42 25.86 13.53
CA GLY A 65 4.33 25.78 14.67
C GLY A 65 3.75 26.35 15.97
N ALA A 66 2.50 26.84 15.99
CA ALA A 66 1.84 27.34 17.20
C ALA A 66 1.11 26.25 17.99
N GLY A 67 1.17 24.98 17.54
CA GLY A 67 0.59 23.83 18.20
C GLY A 67 1.55 22.66 18.27
N ILE A 68 1.41 21.85 19.31
CA ILE A 68 2.17 20.61 19.51
C ILE A 68 1.19 19.47 19.71
N ASP A 69 1.34 18.39 18.95
CA ASP A 69 0.57 17.16 19.09
C ASP A 69 1.46 16.04 19.65
N LEU A 70 1.13 15.57 20.84
CA LEU A 70 1.81 14.46 21.50
C LEU A 70 0.92 13.23 21.44
N GLN A 71 1.30 12.25 20.62
CA GLN A 71 0.56 11.01 20.43
C GLN A 71 1.09 9.94 21.41
N PHE A 72 0.17 9.20 22.04
CA PHE A 72 0.56 8.16 22.99
C PHE A 72 -0.50 7.06 23.12
N ASP A 73 -0.03 5.86 23.39
CA ASP A 73 -0.86 4.74 23.81
C ASP A 73 -0.98 4.74 25.34
N PRO A 74 -2.16 5.02 25.93
CA PRO A 74 -2.32 5.14 27.36
C PRO A 74 -2.11 3.83 28.14
N SER A 75 -2.08 2.68 27.45
CA SER A 75 -1.86 1.38 28.06
C SER A 75 -0.40 1.11 28.40
N ARG A 76 0.54 1.79 27.73
CA ARG A 76 1.98 1.54 27.85
C ARG A 76 2.83 2.80 27.98
N HIS A 77 2.32 3.99 27.67
CA HIS A 77 3.05 5.24 27.73
C HIS A 77 2.58 6.12 28.88
N ARG A 78 3.54 6.63 29.63
CA ARG A 78 3.35 7.80 30.49
C ARG A 78 4.15 8.96 29.91
N VAL A 79 3.48 10.05 29.58
CA VAL A 79 4.12 11.18 28.89
C VAL A 79 4.21 12.39 29.81
N THR A 80 5.41 12.95 29.90
CA THR A 80 5.72 14.17 30.64
C THR A 80 6.20 15.23 29.67
N LEU A 81 5.52 16.38 29.57
CA LEU A 81 6.06 17.57 28.93
C LEU A 81 7.01 18.23 29.92
N ASN A 82 8.31 18.25 29.58
CA ASN A 82 9.38 18.67 30.48
C ASN A 82 9.60 20.17 30.43
N HIS A 83 9.60 20.78 29.26
CA HIS A 83 9.66 22.20 29.06
C HIS A 83 8.92 22.62 27.79
N LEU A 84 8.49 23.88 27.75
CA LEU A 84 8.01 24.59 26.59
C LEU A 84 8.45 26.04 26.69
N ARG A 85 9.27 26.50 25.76
CA ARG A 85 9.90 27.83 25.78
C ARG A 85 9.73 28.49 24.41
N ILE A 86 9.57 29.80 24.44
CA ILE A 86 9.69 30.67 23.26
C ILE A 86 10.97 31.50 23.45
N ILE A 87 11.85 31.48 22.46
CA ILE A 87 13.03 32.33 22.43
C ILE A 87 12.78 33.46 21.46
N ARG A 88 12.67 34.68 21.95
CA ARG A 88 12.37 35.90 21.20
C ARG A 88 13.42 36.97 21.54
N ASP A 89 14.08 37.51 20.50
CA ASP A 89 15.11 38.56 20.65
C ASP A 89 16.20 38.20 21.71
N GLY A 90 16.56 36.91 21.76
CA GLY A 90 17.55 36.40 22.73
C GLY A 90 17.00 36.16 24.15
N GLN A 91 15.74 36.46 24.40
CA GLN A 91 15.10 36.21 25.70
C GLN A 91 14.31 34.92 25.68
N THR A 92 14.46 34.11 26.74
CA THR A 92 13.69 32.87 26.92
C THR A 92 12.43 33.13 27.73
N LEU A 93 11.28 32.83 27.14
CA LEU A 93 9.96 32.92 27.75
C LEU A 93 9.47 31.52 28.08
N ASP A 94 9.41 31.16 29.35
CA ASP A 94 8.85 29.86 29.77
C ASP A 94 7.33 29.88 29.60
N ARG A 95 6.79 28.86 28.96
CA ARG A 95 5.36 28.67 28.68
C ARG A 95 4.81 27.39 29.29
N LEU A 96 5.62 26.58 29.98
CA LEU A 96 5.18 25.30 30.52
C LEU A 96 4.02 25.44 31.52
N ALA A 97 4.07 26.49 32.37
CA ALA A 97 3.01 26.74 33.36
C ALA A 97 1.64 26.95 32.69
N ASP A 98 1.62 27.62 31.52
CA ASP A 98 0.41 28.01 30.81
C ASP A 98 -0.22 26.86 30.01
N VAL A 99 0.51 25.73 29.82
CA VAL A 99 0.04 24.59 29.01
C VAL A 99 -1.24 24.01 29.58
N LYS A 100 -2.20 23.82 28.70
CA LYS A 100 -3.38 22.96 28.89
C LYS A 100 -3.33 21.87 27.84
N PHE A 101 -3.60 20.63 28.25
CA PHE A 101 -3.66 19.49 27.35
C PHE A 101 -5.09 19.26 26.92
N ASP A 102 -5.36 19.40 25.63
CA ASP A 102 -6.62 18.99 25.03
C ASP A 102 -6.42 17.55 24.53
N ILE A 103 -6.97 16.58 25.28
CA ILE A 103 -6.77 15.16 24.99
C ILE A 103 -7.98 14.60 24.26
N PHE A 104 -7.75 14.05 23.09
CA PHE A 104 -8.80 13.43 22.27
C PHE A 104 -8.30 12.16 21.59
N ARG A 105 -9.26 11.34 21.15
CA ARG A 105 -9.02 10.16 20.34
C ARG A 105 -9.43 10.44 18.90
N GLN A 106 -8.55 10.11 17.95
CA GLN A 106 -8.84 10.20 16.54
C GLN A 106 -8.52 8.85 15.89
N GLU A 107 -9.54 8.03 15.71
CA GLU A 107 -9.42 6.77 15.00
C GLU A 107 -9.49 7.04 13.48
N LYS A 108 -8.33 7.02 12.83
CA LYS A 108 -8.20 7.40 11.40
C LYS A 108 -8.86 6.40 10.45
N ASP A 109 -8.94 5.14 10.85
CA ASP A 109 -9.45 4.02 10.05
C ASP A 109 -10.70 3.36 10.67
N ALA A 110 -11.46 4.11 11.49
CA ALA A 110 -12.67 3.59 12.13
C ALA A 110 -13.73 3.11 11.11
N GLU A 111 -13.83 3.76 9.95
CA GLU A 111 -14.71 3.37 8.85
C GLU A 111 -14.33 2.00 8.23
N LYS A 112 -13.06 1.59 8.38
CA LYS A 112 -12.55 0.28 7.98
C LYS A 112 -12.61 -0.74 9.12
N GLY A 113 -13.19 -0.37 10.27
CA GLY A 113 -13.26 -1.23 11.45
C GLY A 113 -11.92 -1.39 12.18
N VAL A 114 -11.00 -0.42 12.05
CA VAL A 114 -9.69 -0.43 12.72
C VAL A 114 -9.66 0.63 13.82
N TYR A 115 -9.40 0.17 15.06
CA TYR A 115 -9.32 1.01 16.26
C TYR A 115 -8.00 0.75 16.96
N ASP A 116 -7.12 1.76 17.01
CA ASP A 116 -5.77 1.65 17.57
C ASP A 116 -5.66 2.15 19.02
N GLY A 117 -6.66 2.91 19.48
CA GLY A 117 -6.75 3.40 20.86
C GLY A 117 -5.76 4.49 21.21
N TRP A 118 -5.00 5.01 20.26
CA TRP A 118 -4.07 6.10 20.51
C TRP A 118 -4.80 7.39 20.88
N LEU A 119 -4.19 8.14 21.79
CA LEU A 119 -4.64 9.47 22.17
C LEU A 119 -3.68 10.51 21.64
N THR A 120 -4.22 11.68 21.30
CA THR A 120 -3.45 12.88 21.00
C THR A 120 -3.69 13.89 22.10
N ALA A 121 -2.60 14.37 22.71
CA ALA A 121 -2.64 15.54 23.59
C ALA A 121 -2.16 16.74 22.79
N HIS A 122 -3.10 17.63 22.46
CA HIS A 122 -2.84 18.88 21.76
C HIS A 122 -2.49 19.98 22.77
N VAL A 123 -1.50 20.78 22.43
CA VAL A 123 -1.06 21.95 23.20
C VAL A 123 -1.04 23.16 22.27
N ASN A 124 -1.87 24.15 22.54
CA ASN A 124 -1.78 25.45 21.89
C ASN A 124 -0.71 26.31 22.58
N ILE A 125 0.22 26.85 21.80
CA ILE A 125 1.26 27.74 22.31
C ILE A 125 0.81 29.19 22.12
N ASN A 126 0.51 29.87 23.21
CA ASN A 126 0.03 31.24 23.17
C ASN A 126 1.16 32.24 22.84
N ASP A 127 0.81 33.34 22.14
CA ASP A 127 1.70 34.46 21.80
C ASP A 127 2.97 34.05 21.02
N VAL A 128 2.84 33.06 20.12
CA VAL A 128 3.91 32.72 19.17
C VAL A 128 3.85 33.69 17.98
N ARG A 129 5.00 34.09 17.46
CA ARG A 129 5.14 35.06 16.35
C ARG A 129 6.13 34.58 15.31
N VAL A 130 6.02 35.13 14.13
CA VAL A 130 7.06 34.98 13.10
C VAL A 130 8.39 35.55 13.64
N GLY A 131 9.46 34.80 13.52
CA GLY A 131 10.79 35.10 14.07
C GLY A 131 11.10 34.38 15.38
N ASP A 132 10.10 33.90 16.10
CA ASP A 132 10.31 33.15 17.36
C ASP A 132 10.93 31.78 17.11
N ILE A 133 11.69 31.32 18.11
CA ILE A 133 12.14 29.93 18.21
C ILE A 133 11.28 29.25 19.26
N VAL A 134 10.68 28.14 18.91
CA VAL A 134 9.97 27.24 19.81
C VAL A 134 10.92 26.12 20.23
N ASP A 135 11.03 25.88 21.52
CA ASP A 135 11.88 24.85 22.16
C ASP A 135 11.02 24.06 23.15
N TYR A 136 10.77 22.79 22.86
CA TYR A 136 10.03 21.93 23.79
C TYR A 136 10.64 20.55 23.92
N GLY A 137 10.49 19.96 25.10
CA GLY A 137 10.98 18.62 25.40
C GLY A 137 9.93 17.79 26.12
N GLN A 138 9.83 16.52 25.77
CA GLN A 138 8.92 15.56 26.40
C GLN A 138 9.61 14.22 26.63
N THR A 139 9.20 13.53 27.67
CA THR A 139 9.66 12.18 28.00
C THR A 139 8.50 11.19 27.91
N TYR A 140 8.71 10.09 27.20
CA TYR A 140 7.85 8.91 27.19
C TYR A 140 8.49 7.85 28.09
N GLU A 141 7.82 7.47 29.18
CA GLU A 141 8.13 6.26 29.92
C GLU A 141 7.42 5.10 29.22
N ASN A 142 8.17 4.20 28.58
CA ASN A 142 7.63 3.10 27.78
C ASN A 142 7.68 1.80 28.55
N THR A 143 6.51 1.14 28.72
CA THR A 143 6.41 -0.19 29.30
C THR A 143 5.91 -1.16 28.22
N PRO A 144 6.78 -2.05 27.66
CA PRO A 144 6.36 -3.00 26.64
C PRO A 144 5.27 -3.95 27.15
N LEU A 145 4.26 -4.19 26.35
CA LEU A 145 3.14 -5.08 26.68
C LEU A 145 3.49 -6.55 26.43
N VAL A 146 4.38 -6.78 25.45
CA VAL A 146 4.90 -8.08 25.05
C VAL A 146 6.40 -7.96 24.84
N GLY A 147 7.16 -9.01 25.16
CA GLY A 147 8.61 -9.00 24.96
C GLY A 147 9.31 -7.94 25.78
N LYS A 148 9.13 -7.97 27.10
CA LYS A 148 9.64 -6.94 28.04
C LYS A 148 11.11 -6.59 27.86
N ASP A 149 11.91 -7.55 27.41
CA ASP A 149 13.34 -7.41 27.20
C ASP A 149 13.70 -7.07 25.75
N LEU A 150 12.69 -6.90 24.88
CA LEU A 150 12.90 -6.55 23.48
C LEU A 150 12.75 -5.04 23.28
N PHE A 151 13.87 -4.43 22.92
CA PHE A 151 13.93 -3.05 22.48
C PHE A 151 14.18 -2.99 20.98
N PHE A 152 13.50 -2.11 20.32
CA PHE A 152 13.78 -1.75 18.93
C PHE A 152 13.49 -0.26 18.73
N ASP A 153 14.40 0.39 18.03
CA ASP A 153 14.20 1.74 17.55
C ASP A 153 14.80 1.94 16.16
N SER A 154 14.36 2.99 15.46
CA SER A 154 14.89 3.38 14.15
C SER A 154 14.75 4.88 13.98
N PHE A 155 15.84 5.59 13.79
CA PHE A 155 15.83 7.02 13.54
C PHE A 155 16.40 7.37 12.16
N SER A 156 15.94 8.49 11.61
CA SER A 156 16.41 9.03 10.33
C SER A 156 17.69 9.83 10.53
N ALA A 157 18.73 9.50 9.79
CA ALA A 157 20.00 10.23 9.74
C ALA A 157 19.99 11.39 8.74
N GLU A 158 18.98 11.45 7.88
CA GLU A 158 18.82 12.42 6.81
C GLU A 158 17.36 12.90 6.74
N TRP A 159 17.16 14.15 6.36
CA TRP A 159 15.86 14.77 6.19
C TRP A 159 15.74 15.40 4.79
N ASP A 160 14.54 15.65 4.33
CA ASP A 160 14.25 16.31 3.05
C ASP A 160 14.19 17.86 3.18
N GLU A 161 14.45 18.37 4.37
CA GLU A 161 14.55 19.79 4.70
C GLU A 161 15.76 20.07 5.59
N PRO A 162 16.26 21.34 5.65
CA PRO A 162 17.39 21.68 6.49
C PRO A 162 17.10 21.49 7.97
N VAL A 163 18.03 20.89 8.68
CA VAL A 163 18.05 20.80 10.13
C VAL A 163 19.45 21.13 10.65
N GLY A 164 19.56 21.88 11.75
CA GLY A 164 20.84 22.26 12.32
C GLY A 164 21.60 21.09 12.93
N LEU A 165 20.90 20.26 13.71
CA LEU A 165 21.48 19.06 14.33
C LEU A 165 20.41 17.98 14.47
N ILE A 166 20.70 16.78 13.99
CA ILE A 166 20.03 15.54 14.36
C ILE A 166 20.93 14.85 15.38
N ARG A 167 20.40 14.57 16.57
CA ARG A 167 21.14 13.92 17.63
C ARG A 167 20.31 12.79 18.20
N THR A 168 20.91 11.60 18.32
CA THR A 168 20.33 10.46 19.03
C THR A 168 21.37 9.90 19.99
N SER A 169 20.98 9.68 21.26
CA SER A 169 21.83 9.02 22.24
C SER A 169 21.10 7.90 22.95
N ILE A 170 21.81 6.78 23.18
CA ILE A 170 21.25 5.61 23.85
C ILE A 170 22.17 5.22 25.01
N ILE A 171 21.62 5.17 26.20
CA ILE A 171 22.28 4.66 27.42
C ILE A 171 21.78 3.22 27.60
N TRP A 172 22.70 2.27 27.42
CA TRP A 172 22.38 0.85 27.38
C TRP A 172 23.28 0.03 28.30
N PRO A 173 22.76 -0.96 29.08
CA PRO A 173 23.61 -1.80 29.93
C PRO A 173 24.70 -2.51 29.13
N ALA A 174 25.97 -2.35 29.53
CA ALA A 174 27.11 -2.91 28.82
C ALA A 174 27.10 -4.46 28.76
N ALA A 175 26.38 -5.10 29.70
CA ALA A 175 26.22 -6.56 29.74
C ALA A 175 25.17 -7.10 28.76
N GLN A 176 24.35 -6.23 28.14
CA GLN A 176 23.30 -6.64 27.20
C GLN A 176 23.71 -6.30 25.76
N PRO A 177 23.41 -7.19 24.80
CA PRO A 177 23.71 -6.92 23.40
C PRO A 177 22.82 -5.78 22.86
N LEU A 178 23.37 -4.96 21.97
CA LEU A 178 22.64 -3.97 21.19
C LEU A 178 23.13 -4.05 19.75
N ALA A 179 22.29 -4.54 18.84
CA ALA A 179 22.58 -4.59 17.43
C ALA A 179 22.26 -3.23 16.79
N ILE A 180 23.16 -2.76 15.92
CA ILE A 180 23.03 -1.49 15.20
C ILE A 180 23.22 -1.78 13.71
N LYS A 181 22.27 -1.36 12.88
CA LYS A 181 22.30 -1.56 11.43
C LYS A 181 21.98 -0.27 10.69
N PRO A 182 22.99 0.40 10.12
CA PRO A 182 22.74 1.54 9.24
C PRO A 182 22.13 1.04 7.90
N ARG A 183 21.23 1.85 7.34
CA ARG A 183 20.55 1.61 6.07
C ARG A 183 20.60 2.90 5.24
N GLY A 184 21.12 2.82 4.01
CA GLY A 184 21.28 3.99 3.14
C GLY A 184 22.28 5.04 3.66
N THR A 185 23.04 4.72 4.70
CA THR A 185 24.05 5.60 5.32
C THR A 185 25.17 4.77 5.94
N ASP A 186 26.36 5.38 6.09
CA ASP A 186 27.52 4.77 6.77
C ASP A 186 27.80 5.40 8.15
N ILE A 187 26.88 6.22 8.66
CA ILE A 187 27.05 6.94 9.91
C ILE A 187 27.09 5.96 11.09
N LYS A 188 28.12 6.09 11.94
CA LYS A 188 28.36 5.24 13.11
C LYS A 188 28.25 6.06 14.38
N PRO A 189 27.88 5.43 15.51
CA PRO A 189 27.87 6.11 16.80
C PRO A 189 29.29 6.37 17.32
N ILE A 190 29.43 7.42 18.11
CA ILE A 190 30.50 7.54 19.09
C ILE A 190 30.11 6.65 20.27
N VAL A 191 30.98 5.73 20.66
CA VAL A 191 30.71 4.77 21.73
C VAL A 191 31.61 5.08 22.94
N THR A 192 31.00 5.28 24.11
CA THR A 192 31.71 5.53 25.35
C THR A 192 31.15 4.67 26.50
N THR A 193 31.96 4.40 27.51
CA THR A 193 31.51 3.66 28.71
C THR A 193 31.26 4.63 29.84
N SER A 194 30.14 4.46 30.55
CA SER A 194 29.77 5.27 31.73
C SER A 194 29.26 4.35 32.84
N GLY A 195 30.13 4.00 33.77
CA GLY A 195 29.81 3.03 34.84
C GLY A 195 29.52 1.64 34.28
N SER A 196 28.34 1.12 34.55
CA SER A 196 27.85 -0.16 34.04
C SER A 196 27.24 -0.07 32.65
N ASP A 197 27.18 1.10 32.05
CA ASP A 197 26.47 1.37 30.83
C ASP A 197 27.41 1.73 29.68
N THR A 198 26.95 1.45 28.47
CA THR A 198 27.52 1.94 27.22
C THR A 198 26.63 3.05 26.68
N VAL A 199 27.23 4.17 26.31
CA VAL A 199 26.54 5.28 25.65
C VAL A 199 26.87 5.26 24.16
N TYR A 200 25.86 5.16 23.34
CA TYR A 200 25.93 5.30 21.87
C TYR A 200 25.43 6.68 21.51
N LEU A 201 26.22 7.46 20.79
CA LEU A 201 25.88 8.84 20.41
C LEU A 201 26.06 9.04 18.90
N TRP A 202 25.02 9.51 18.25
CA TRP A 202 25.06 10.04 16.88
C TRP A 202 24.82 11.56 16.94
N GLU A 203 25.67 12.31 16.28
CA GLU A 203 25.53 13.76 16.10
C GLU A 203 25.77 14.09 14.63
N ILE A 204 24.72 14.53 13.96
CA ILE A 204 24.73 14.81 12.52
C ILE A 204 24.43 16.30 12.35
N ALA A 205 25.49 17.10 12.32
CA ALA A 205 25.38 18.55 12.21
C ALA A 205 25.16 18.97 10.74
N ASN A 206 24.14 19.80 10.52
CA ASN A 206 23.80 20.37 9.23
C ASN A 206 23.78 19.32 8.10
N PRO A 207 23.03 18.18 8.23
CA PRO A 207 22.95 17.19 7.16
C PRO A 207 22.46 17.83 5.86
N LYS A 208 22.95 17.34 4.75
CA LYS A 208 22.47 17.80 3.42
C LYS A 208 21.05 17.27 3.22
N PRO A 209 20.07 18.16 2.95
CA PRO A 209 18.72 17.70 2.63
C PRO A 209 18.69 16.78 1.42
N VAL A 210 18.03 15.62 1.58
CA VAL A 210 17.85 14.66 0.50
C VAL A 210 16.66 15.05 -0.37
N LYS A 211 16.69 14.66 -1.64
CA LYS A 211 15.53 14.73 -2.50
C LYS A 211 14.74 13.43 -2.34
N VAL A 212 13.50 13.53 -1.89
CA VAL A 212 12.62 12.36 -1.81
C VAL A 212 12.25 11.94 -3.23
N GLU A 213 12.62 10.73 -3.59
CA GLU A 213 12.30 10.13 -4.87
C GLU A 213 10.96 9.42 -4.78
N ASP A 214 10.11 9.61 -5.79
CA ASP A 214 8.81 8.95 -5.89
C ASP A 214 8.95 7.50 -6.39
N ASN A 215 7.96 6.66 -6.08
CA ASN A 215 7.87 5.27 -6.55
C ASN A 215 9.10 4.40 -6.26
N LEU A 216 9.78 4.62 -5.12
CA LEU A 216 10.86 3.73 -4.70
C LEU A 216 10.29 2.37 -4.26
N PRO A 217 10.94 1.24 -4.59
CA PRO A 217 10.61 -0.03 -3.94
C PRO A 217 10.99 0.01 -2.46
N VAL A 218 10.23 -0.70 -1.63
CA VAL A 218 10.41 -0.69 -0.17
C VAL A 218 11.76 -1.23 0.30
N GLU A 219 12.41 -2.03 -0.53
CA GLU A 219 13.76 -2.56 -0.31
C GLU A 219 14.84 -1.47 -0.46
N PHE A 220 14.51 -0.37 -1.14
CA PHE A 220 15.44 0.74 -1.33
C PHE A 220 15.17 1.82 -0.28
N PRO A 221 16.14 2.18 0.58
CA PRO A 221 15.94 3.21 1.58
C PRO A 221 15.79 4.58 0.92
N ALA A 222 14.68 5.26 1.19
CA ALA A 222 14.41 6.60 0.65
C ALA A 222 15.38 7.67 1.20
N TRP A 223 15.91 7.42 2.40
CA TRP A 223 16.92 8.22 3.11
C TRP A 223 17.71 7.36 4.07
N GLY A 224 18.85 7.86 4.53
CA GLY A 224 19.69 7.22 5.53
C GLY A 224 18.95 7.07 6.87
N SER A 225 18.96 5.87 7.43
CA SER A 225 18.38 5.55 8.74
C SER A 225 19.24 4.54 9.48
N ILE A 226 19.06 4.46 10.80
CA ILE A 226 19.77 3.52 11.67
C ILE A 226 18.73 2.71 12.43
N ASP A 227 18.72 1.39 12.21
CA ASP A 227 17.93 0.43 12.99
C ASP A 227 18.75 -0.02 14.20
N ILE A 228 18.11 -0.14 15.36
CA ILE A 228 18.72 -0.54 16.63
C ILE A 228 17.82 -1.58 17.28
N SER A 229 18.39 -2.70 17.74
CA SER A 229 17.62 -3.77 18.37
C SER A 229 18.40 -4.47 19.48
N SER A 230 17.73 -4.83 20.57
CA SER A 230 18.31 -5.67 21.63
C SER A 230 18.47 -7.13 21.21
N THR A 231 17.94 -7.54 20.04
CA THR A 231 18.12 -8.89 19.47
C THR A 231 18.65 -8.82 18.05
N ALA A 232 19.59 -9.72 17.74
CA ALA A 232 20.13 -9.89 16.41
C ALA A 232 19.45 -11.04 15.64
N SER A 233 18.50 -11.76 16.24
CA SER A 233 17.85 -12.91 15.64
C SER A 233 16.32 -12.82 15.69
N TRP A 234 15.67 -13.30 14.64
CA TRP A 234 14.22 -13.43 14.59
C TRP A 234 13.69 -14.48 15.59
N GLN A 235 14.54 -15.42 16.06
CA GLN A 235 14.18 -16.35 17.13
C GLN A 235 13.79 -15.60 18.42
N GLY A 236 14.50 -14.53 18.78
CA GLY A 236 14.14 -13.72 19.94
C GLY A 236 12.74 -13.08 19.84
N VAL A 237 12.33 -12.71 18.62
CA VAL A 237 10.96 -12.24 18.37
C VAL A 237 9.94 -13.39 18.50
N VAL A 238 10.28 -14.57 17.95
CA VAL A 238 9.42 -15.76 18.07
C VAL A 238 9.25 -16.14 19.54
N ASP A 239 10.33 -16.22 20.32
CA ASP A 239 10.28 -16.60 21.74
C ASP A 239 9.38 -15.66 22.56
N ALA A 240 9.36 -14.37 22.21
CA ALA A 240 8.55 -13.37 22.89
C ALA A 240 7.04 -13.47 22.55
N ILE A 241 6.68 -13.87 21.30
CA ILE A 241 5.30 -13.78 20.81
C ILE A 241 4.59 -15.16 20.74
N GLN A 242 5.31 -16.23 20.41
CA GLN A 242 4.79 -17.58 20.23
C GLN A 242 3.91 -18.09 21.41
N PRO A 243 4.24 -17.80 22.70
CA PRO A 243 3.44 -18.28 23.81
C PRO A 243 1.96 -17.88 23.77
N TYR A 244 1.65 -16.78 23.06
CA TYR A 244 0.30 -16.25 22.91
C TYR A 244 -0.46 -16.85 21.72
N TYR A 245 0.21 -17.59 20.83
CA TYR A 245 -0.36 -18.12 19.58
C TYR A 245 -0.59 -19.64 19.64
N LYS A 246 -0.93 -20.16 20.81
CA LYS A 246 -1.21 -21.61 20.96
C LYS A 246 -2.51 -21.96 20.24
N PRO A 247 -2.49 -22.93 19.30
CA PRO A 247 -3.69 -23.37 18.62
C PRO A 247 -4.73 -23.92 19.60
N ALA A 248 -6.01 -23.62 19.35
CA ALA A 248 -7.12 -24.15 20.12
C ALA A 248 -7.35 -25.63 19.79
N THR A 249 -7.61 -26.44 20.81
CA THR A 249 -7.93 -27.88 20.66
C THR A 249 -9.42 -28.16 20.72
N ALA A 250 -10.23 -27.18 21.17
CA ALA A 250 -11.69 -27.27 21.27
C ALA A 250 -12.35 -26.04 20.67
N PHE A 251 -13.55 -26.23 20.11
CA PHE A 251 -14.36 -25.19 19.48
C PHE A 251 -15.78 -25.20 19.99
N PRO A 252 -16.53 -24.08 19.95
CA PRO A 252 -17.96 -24.07 20.19
C PRO A 252 -18.70 -25.11 19.31
N ALA A 253 -19.71 -25.78 19.84
CA ALA A 253 -20.33 -26.94 19.20
C ALA A 253 -20.80 -26.69 17.75
N ALA A 254 -21.38 -25.50 17.48
CA ALA A 254 -21.85 -25.16 16.14
C ALA A 254 -20.70 -25.02 15.13
N PHE A 255 -19.57 -24.46 15.54
CA PHE A 255 -18.39 -24.34 14.68
C PHE A 255 -17.69 -25.70 14.50
N ALA A 256 -17.58 -26.50 15.58
CA ALA A 256 -17.07 -27.87 15.52
C ALA A 256 -17.85 -28.72 14.50
N ALA A 257 -19.20 -28.64 14.52
CA ALA A 257 -20.05 -29.35 13.57
C ALA A 257 -19.77 -28.97 12.11
N LYS A 258 -19.49 -27.68 11.83
CA LYS A 258 -19.08 -27.24 10.47
C LYS A 258 -17.74 -27.84 10.06
N LEU A 259 -16.78 -27.91 10.97
CA LEU A 259 -15.50 -28.56 10.69
C LEU A 259 -15.65 -30.06 10.43
N ASP A 260 -16.53 -30.75 11.21
CA ASP A 260 -16.83 -32.17 11.00
C ASP A 260 -17.53 -32.40 9.66
N GLU A 261 -18.41 -31.48 9.24
CA GLU A 261 -19.04 -31.50 7.90
C GLU A 261 -18.00 -31.31 6.78
N ILE A 262 -17.06 -30.36 6.93
CA ILE A 262 -15.96 -30.19 5.99
C ILE A 262 -15.13 -31.47 5.91
N ALA A 263 -14.77 -32.08 7.04
CA ALA A 263 -13.98 -33.31 7.05
C ALA A 263 -14.72 -34.47 6.34
N ALA A 264 -16.04 -34.58 6.51
CA ALA A 264 -16.85 -35.62 5.91
C ALA A 264 -17.05 -35.44 4.39
N LYS A 265 -17.23 -34.20 3.93
CA LYS A 265 -17.51 -33.88 2.53
C LYS A 265 -16.24 -33.78 1.66
N HIS A 266 -15.11 -33.44 2.25
CA HIS A 266 -13.88 -33.15 1.55
C HIS A 266 -12.74 -34.11 1.96
N PRO A 267 -12.56 -35.25 1.26
CA PRO A 267 -11.54 -36.23 1.62
C PRO A 267 -10.10 -35.74 1.39
N GLN A 268 -9.90 -34.80 0.44
CA GLN A 268 -8.59 -34.26 0.14
C GLN A 268 -8.21 -33.13 1.11
N PRO A 269 -6.96 -33.10 1.62
CA PRO A 269 -6.54 -32.08 2.57
C PRO A 269 -6.54 -30.67 1.96
N GLU A 270 -6.27 -30.55 0.64
CA GLU A 270 -6.34 -29.28 -0.08
C GLU A 270 -7.75 -28.68 -0.07
N ASP A 271 -8.77 -29.50 -0.29
CA ASP A 271 -10.17 -29.06 -0.25
C ASP A 271 -10.57 -28.63 1.15
N ARG A 272 -10.17 -29.41 2.18
CA ARG A 272 -10.38 -29.03 3.59
C ARG A 272 -9.76 -27.69 3.92
N MET A 273 -8.54 -27.45 3.41
CA MET A 273 -7.83 -26.19 3.60
C MET A 273 -8.62 -25.01 3.03
N ILE A 274 -9.09 -25.11 1.80
CA ILE A 274 -9.88 -24.05 1.14
C ILE A 274 -11.21 -23.84 1.87
N GLN A 275 -11.93 -24.90 2.24
CA GLN A 275 -13.22 -24.78 2.91
C GLN A 275 -13.08 -24.18 4.33
N ALA A 276 -12.04 -24.54 5.08
CA ALA A 276 -11.77 -23.95 6.38
C ALA A 276 -11.37 -22.46 6.26
N MET A 277 -10.57 -22.11 5.24
CA MET A 277 -10.21 -20.73 4.95
C MET A 277 -11.46 -19.88 4.66
N ARG A 278 -12.32 -20.34 3.75
CA ARG A 278 -13.59 -19.68 3.41
C ARG A 278 -14.51 -19.54 4.61
N LEU A 279 -14.62 -20.58 5.44
CA LEU A 279 -15.42 -20.55 6.67
C LEU A 279 -14.99 -19.40 7.59
N VAL A 280 -13.68 -19.25 7.82
CA VAL A 280 -13.15 -18.17 8.67
C VAL A 280 -13.24 -16.81 8.00
N GLN A 281 -12.97 -16.73 6.70
CA GLN A 281 -13.03 -15.48 5.94
C GLN A 281 -14.45 -14.90 5.92
N ASP A 282 -15.46 -15.74 5.64
CA ASP A 282 -16.83 -15.30 5.35
C ASP A 282 -17.67 -15.12 6.64
N GLU A 283 -17.44 -15.94 7.68
CA GLU A 283 -18.25 -15.88 8.90
C GLU A 283 -17.69 -14.95 9.98
N ILE A 284 -16.40 -14.69 9.98
CA ILE A 284 -15.76 -13.81 10.97
C ILE A 284 -15.45 -12.46 10.33
N ARG A 285 -16.21 -11.43 10.68
CA ARG A 285 -15.98 -10.06 10.17
C ARG A 285 -14.62 -9.53 10.61
N TYR A 286 -13.96 -8.78 9.76
CA TYR A 286 -12.74 -8.09 10.16
C TYR A 286 -13.06 -6.85 11.01
N VAL A 287 -12.57 -6.84 12.24
CA VAL A 287 -12.59 -5.68 13.14
C VAL A 287 -11.30 -5.73 13.96
N SER A 288 -10.46 -4.73 13.79
CA SER A 288 -9.21 -4.61 14.54
C SER A 288 -9.42 -3.74 15.79
N LEU A 289 -9.23 -4.36 16.95
CA LEU A 289 -9.19 -3.69 18.24
C LEU A 289 -7.74 -3.71 18.78
N SER A 290 -6.84 -3.03 18.06
CA SER A 290 -5.40 -3.01 18.33
C SER A 290 -5.04 -2.09 19.51
N MET A 291 -5.75 -2.25 20.64
CA MET A 291 -5.56 -1.46 21.86
C MET A 291 -4.83 -2.29 22.92
N GLY A 292 -3.79 -1.71 23.50
CA GLY A 292 -3.02 -2.36 24.54
C GLY A 292 -2.40 -3.68 24.08
N SER A 293 -2.49 -4.74 24.90
CA SER A 293 -1.98 -6.07 24.54
C SER A 293 -2.66 -6.65 23.30
N GLY A 294 -3.88 -6.20 22.97
CA GLY A 294 -4.60 -6.56 21.76
C GLY A 294 -3.91 -6.14 20.46
N SER A 295 -2.88 -5.29 20.52
CA SER A 295 -2.01 -5.00 19.37
C SER A 295 -1.16 -6.20 18.94
N TYR A 296 -0.86 -7.14 19.85
CA TYR A 296 0.08 -8.24 19.61
C TYR A 296 -0.49 -9.62 19.96
N ILE A 297 -1.44 -9.70 20.91
CA ILE A 297 -1.96 -10.94 21.45
C ILE A 297 -3.33 -11.22 20.82
N PRO A 298 -3.51 -12.38 20.15
CA PRO A 298 -4.80 -12.78 19.64
C PRO A 298 -5.76 -13.14 20.77
N ARG A 299 -7.04 -12.93 20.54
CA ARG A 299 -8.10 -13.44 21.41
C ARG A 299 -8.25 -14.96 21.25
N ASP A 300 -8.79 -15.59 22.27
CA ASP A 300 -9.11 -17.01 22.20
C ASP A 300 -10.09 -17.30 21.04
N PRO A 301 -9.84 -18.34 20.19
CA PRO A 301 -10.68 -18.68 19.06
C PRO A 301 -12.17 -18.87 19.41
N ALA A 302 -12.51 -19.40 20.58
CA ALA A 302 -13.91 -19.52 20.99
C ALA A 302 -14.57 -18.16 21.19
N THR A 303 -13.83 -17.18 21.72
CA THR A 303 -14.30 -15.79 21.87
C THR A 303 -14.51 -15.13 20.51
N VAL A 304 -13.59 -15.36 19.55
CA VAL A 304 -13.69 -14.84 18.18
C VAL A 304 -14.93 -15.40 17.48
N ILE A 305 -15.17 -16.71 17.58
CA ILE A 305 -16.35 -17.37 17.01
C ILE A 305 -17.63 -16.82 17.64
N GLN A 306 -17.70 -16.71 18.97
CA GLN A 306 -18.89 -16.21 19.68
C GLN A 306 -19.20 -14.75 19.35
N SER A 307 -18.17 -13.91 19.19
CA SER A 307 -18.34 -12.49 18.83
C SER A 307 -18.63 -12.26 17.34
N GLY A 308 -18.30 -13.21 16.47
CA GLY A 308 -18.46 -13.11 15.02
C GLY A 308 -17.54 -12.08 14.36
N PHE A 309 -16.50 -11.61 15.07
CA PHE A 309 -15.49 -10.69 14.51
C PHE A 309 -14.10 -10.95 15.10
N GLY A 310 -13.08 -10.56 14.35
CA GLY A 310 -11.68 -10.63 14.75
C GLY A 310 -10.78 -9.87 13.80
N ASP A 311 -9.57 -9.55 14.27
CA ASP A 311 -8.54 -8.96 13.43
C ASP A 311 -7.64 -10.04 12.78
N CYS A 312 -6.55 -9.60 12.10
CA CYS A 312 -5.66 -10.51 11.38
C CYS A 312 -5.14 -11.65 12.26
N LYS A 313 -4.64 -11.36 13.47
CA LYS A 313 -4.08 -12.37 14.38
C LYS A 313 -5.13 -13.29 14.99
N ASP A 314 -6.32 -12.77 15.28
CA ASP A 314 -7.47 -13.54 15.75
C ASP A 314 -7.91 -14.57 14.71
N LYS A 315 -8.09 -14.08 13.47
CA LYS A 315 -8.55 -14.90 12.35
C LYS A 315 -7.46 -15.90 11.92
N ALA A 316 -6.18 -15.49 11.93
CA ALA A 316 -5.07 -16.39 11.62
C ALA A 316 -4.94 -17.52 12.65
N LEU A 317 -5.04 -17.23 13.96
CA LEU A 317 -5.01 -18.25 14.99
C LEU A 317 -6.21 -19.20 14.91
N LEU A 318 -7.40 -18.66 14.64
CA LEU A 318 -8.61 -19.46 14.44
C LEU A 318 -8.46 -20.39 13.23
N LEU A 319 -7.98 -19.87 12.09
CA LEU A 319 -7.78 -20.66 10.87
C LEU A 319 -6.71 -21.75 11.08
N ALA A 320 -5.57 -21.41 11.68
CA ALA A 320 -4.51 -22.38 11.96
C ALA A 320 -5.04 -23.52 12.87
N SER A 321 -5.83 -23.18 13.90
CA SER A 321 -6.46 -24.14 14.81
C SER A 321 -7.48 -25.04 14.07
N ALA A 322 -8.31 -24.46 13.21
CA ALA A 322 -9.30 -25.20 12.40
C ALA A 322 -8.62 -26.18 11.43
N LEU A 323 -7.55 -25.74 10.76
CA LEU A 323 -6.77 -26.57 9.85
C LEU A 323 -6.12 -27.76 10.57
N GLN A 324 -5.52 -27.53 11.73
CA GLN A 324 -4.95 -28.61 12.55
C GLN A 324 -6.03 -29.64 12.97
N ARG A 325 -7.22 -29.19 13.36
CA ARG A 325 -8.36 -30.07 13.66
C ARG A 325 -8.78 -30.91 12.44
N LEU A 326 -8.66 -30.37 11.23
CA LEU A 326 -8.96 -31.04 9.96
C LEU A 326 -7.80 -31.91 9.43
N GLY A 327 -6.71 -32.06 10.19
CA GLY A 327 -5.55 -32.86 9.83
C GLY A 327 -4.62 -32.18 8.82
N VAL A 328 -4.71 -30.87 8.66
CA VAL A 328 -3.80 -30.06 7.82
C VAL A 328 -2.79 -29.36 8.74
N PRO A 329 -1.49 -29.69 8.68
CA PRO A 329 -0.47 -28.97 9.43
C PRO A 329 -0.45 -27.49 9.08
N ALA A 330 -0.69 -26.65 10.08
CA ALA A 330 -0.76 -25.20 9.88
C ALA A 330 -0.27 -24.44 11.11
N GLN A 331 0.24 -23.24 10.91
CA GLN A 331 0.71 -22.34 11.95
C GLN A 331 0.54 -20.88 11.55
N VAL A 332 0.47 -20.00 12.54
CA VAL A 332 0.48 -18.57 12.30
C VAL A 332 1.89 -18.13 11.89
N ALA A 333 1.96 -17.21 10.95
CA ALA A 333 3.16 -16.50 10.55
C ALA A 333 2.90 -15.01 10.57
N LEU A 334 3.87 -14.22 11.06
CA LEU A 334 3.81 -12.76 11.05
C LEU A 334 4.32 -12.24 9.72
N ALA A 335 3.67 -11.19 9.20
CA ALA A 335 4.00 -10.53 7.94
C ALA A 335 3.88 -9.01 8.10
N ASP A 336 4.35 -8.27 7.11
CA ASP A 336 4.13 -6.82 6.98
C ASP A 336 3.60 -6.56 5.57
N LEU A 337 2.45 -5.88 5.48
CA LEU A 337 1.73 -5.65 4.23
C LEU A 337 2.50 -4.75 3.27
N ASP A 338 3.18 -3.74 3.79
CA ASP A 338 3.85 -2.71 3.00
C ASP A 338 5.36 -2.96 2.84
N LYS A 339 6.03 -3.39 3.93
CA LYS A 339 7.49 -3.47 4.03
C LYS A 339 8.02 -4.89 4.07
N GLY A 340 7.16 -5.88 3.92
CA GLY A 340 7.51 -7.29 4.06
C GLY A 340 8.62 -7.75 3.12
N ARG A 341 8.75 -7.14 1.93
CA ARG A 341 9.87 -7.41 1.00
C ARG A 341 11.22 -6.93 1.49
N ALA A 342 11.25 -5.99 2.45
CA ALA A 342 12.47 -5.44 3.05
C ALA A 342 12.81 -6.04 4.43
N LEU A 343 12.04 -6.99 4.94
CA LEU A 343 12.24 -7.55 6.29
C LEU A 343 13.61 -8.19 6.48
N ASP A 344 14.17 -8.84 5.47
CA ASP A 344 15.52 -9.44 5.49
C ASP A 344 16.64 -8.40 5.59
N GLN A 345 16.31 -7.13 5.31
CA GLN A 345 17.23 -6.00 5.42
C GLN A 345 17.08 -5.24 6.75
N ARG A 346 16.11 -5.62 7.60
CA ARG A 346 15.84 -4.98 8.89
C ARG A 346 16.50 -5.74 10.05
N LEU A 347 16.64 -5.08 11.19
CA LEU A 347 16.90 -5.79 12.44
C LEU A 347 15.62 -6.43 12.97
N PRO A 348 15.72 -7.59 13.66
CA PRO A 348 14.57 -8.24 14.25
C PRO A 348 13.85 -7.37 15.26
N ALA A 349 12.52 -7.27 15.12
CA ALA A 349 11.65 -6.52 16.01
C ALA A 349 10.22 -7.05 15.95
N ILE A 350 9.49 -7.02 17.05
CA ILE A 350 8.05 -7.38 17.06
C ILE A 350 7.28 -6.40 16.16
N ARG A 351 7.58 -5.10 16.27
CA ARG A 351 6.92 -4.04 15.49
C ARG A 351 7.33 -3.97 14.01
N ALA A 352 8.17 -4.91 13.55
CA ALA A 352 8.45 -5.07 12.12
C ALA A 352 7.29 -5.73 11.36
N PHE A 353 6.26 -6.18 12.08
CA PHE A 353 5.10 -6.87 11.55
C PHE A 353 3.82 -6.13 11.91
N ASP A 354 2.95 -5.96 10.96
CA ASP A 354 1.63 -5.35 11.12
C ASP A 354 0.49 -6.31 10.77
N HIS A 355 0.82 -7.51 10.29
CA HIS A 355 -0.14 -8.50 9.83
C HIS A 355 0.18 -9.92 10.29
N ALA A 356 -0.84 -10.77 10.33
CA ALA A 356 -0.72 -12.18 10.65
C ALA A 356 -1.49 -13.04 9.63
N ILE A 357 -0.81 -14.05 9.10
CA ILE A 357 -1.31 -15.01 8.11
C ILE A 357 -1.09 -16.44 8.58
N VAL A 358 -1.50 -17.41 7.78
CA VAL A 358 -1.30 -18.83 8.09
C VAL A 358 -0.40 -19.50 7.06
N LYS A 359 0.63 -20.18 7.53
CA LYS A 359 1.42 -21.13 6.75
C LYS A 359 0.83 -22.51 6.93
N ALA A 360 0.38 -23.15 5.85
CA ALA A 360 -0.11 -24.52 5.84
C ALA A 360 0.79 -25.40 4.97
N ALA A 361 0.96 -26.69 5.34
CA ALA A 361 1.79 -27.65 4.63
C ALA A 361 0.97 -28.90 4.27
N ILE A 362 0.98 -29.27 2.98
CA ILE A 362 0.34 -30.50 2.49
C ILE A 362 1.36 -31.24 1.62
N GLY A 363 1.84 -32.37 2.12
CA GLY A 363 2.99 -33.03 1.51
C GLY A 363 4.21 -32.12 1.48
N ALA A 364 4.79 -31.91 0.32
CA ALA A 364 5.94 -31.00 0.12
C ALA A 364 5.52 -29.58 -0.24
N LYS A 365 4.23 -29.31 -0.44
CA LYS A 365 3.73 -28.00 -0.86
C LYS A 365 3.39 -27.14 0.33
N ILE A 366 3.87 -25.90 0.30
CA ILE A 366 3.55 -24.86 1.29
C ILE A 366 2.53 -23.92 0.67
N TYR A 367 1.54 -23.56 1.48
CA TYR A 367 0.49 -22.60 1.15
C TYR A 367 0.52 -21.46 2.15
N TRP A 368 0.35 -20.24 1.65
CA TRP A 368 0.21 -19.04 2.45
C TRP A 368 -1.24 -18.57 2.36
N LEU A 369 -1.92 -18.47 3.49
CA LEU A 369 -3.35 -18.20 3.57
C LEU A 369 -3.58 -16.93 4.37
N ASP A 370 -4.29 -15.97 3.79
CA ASP A 370 -4.72 -14.78 4.51
C ASP A 370 -6.19 -14.93 4.95
N ALA A 371 -6.40 -15.05 6.24
CA ALA A 371 -7.74 -15.22 6.82
C ALA A 371 -8.58 -13.93 6.76
N THR A 372 -8.01 -12.79 6.38
CA THR A 372 -8.72 -11.50 6.33
C THR A 372 -9.38 -11.22 4.99
N ASN A 373 -8.98 -11.90 3.92
CA ASN A 373 -9.54 -11.73 2.58
C ASN A 373 -10.99 -12.22 2.51
N TYR A 374 -11.93 -11.28 2.51
CA TYR A 374 -13.35 -11.58 2.45
C TYR A 374 -13.78 -12.01 1.06
N LEU A 375 -14.64 -13.03 0.97
CA LEU A 375 -15.19 -13.58 -0.28
C LEU A 375 -14.15 -14.11 -1.28
N GLN A 376 -12.96 -14.46 -0.83
CA GLN A 376 -11.93 -15.02 -1.70
C GLN A 376 -12.42 -16.25 -2.47
N GLY A 377 -12.10 -16.31 -3.76
CA GLY A 377 -12.41 -17.42 -4.65
C GLY A 377 -11.24 -18.38 -4.85
N GLY A 378 -11.50 -19.42 -5.64
CA GLY A 378 -10.50 -20.39 -6.05
C GLY A 378 -10.49 -21.67 -5.24
N ASP A 379 -10.02 -22.74 -5.86
CA ASP A 379 -9.63 -23.99 -5.23
C ASP A 379 -8.11 -23.97 -4.91
N ALA A 380 -7.57 -25.05 -4.40
CA ALA A 380 -6.15 -25.14 -4.05
C ALA A 380 -5.18 -24.98 -5.23
N SER A 381 -5.65 -25.01 -6.47
CA SER A 381 -4.84 -24.84 -7.68
C SER A 381 -4.82 -23.40 -8.20
N ASN A 382 -5.84 -22.58 -7.87
CA ASN A 382 -6.05 -21.28 -8.50
C ASN A 382 -6.48 -20.16 -7.53
N PHE A 383 -6.60 -20.41 -6.21
CA PHE A 383 -6.82 -19.31 -5.27
C PHE A 383 -5.59 -18.39 -5.22
N TRP A 384 -5.81 -17.13 -4.97
CA TRP A 384 -4.72 -16.17 -4.82
C TRP A 384 -4.01 -16.36 -3.48
N GLN A 385 -2.69 -16.60 -3.53
CA GLN A 385 -1.85 -16.63 -2.34
C GLN A 385 -1.18 -15.26 -2.17
N PRO A 386 -1.15 -14.70 -0.95
CA PRO A 386 -0.50 -13.41 -0.72
C PRO A 386 1.01 -13.50 -0.97
N ASP A 387 1.59 -12.41 -1.51
CA ASP A 387 3.04 -12.22 -1.61
C ASP A 387 3.41 -10.94 -0.86
N TYR A 388 3.57 -11.05 0.43
CA TYR A 388 4.05 -9.97 1.30
C TYR A 388 5.59 -9.94 1.41
N GLY A 389 6.31 -10.67 0.56
CA GLY A 389 7.75 -10.76 0.54
C GLY A 389 8.29 -11.81 1.51
N PHE A 390 8.41 -11.47 2.80
CA PHE A 390 8.85 -12.40 3.85
C PHE A 390 7.80 -12.53 4.95
N ALA A 391 7.71 -13.71 5.52
CA ALA A 391 6.92 -13.99 6.70
C ALA A 391 7.76 -14.70 7.78
N LEU A 392 7.40 -14.55 9.05
CA LEU A 392 8.03 -15.21 10.19
C LEU A 392 7.09 -16.26 10.79
N PRO A 393 7.23 -17.56 10.45
CA PRO A 393 6.45 -18.61 11.08
C PRO A 393 6.78 -18.73 12.58
N LEU A 394 5.73 -18.84 13.41
CA LEU A 394 5.89 -18.85 14.87
C LEU A 394 6.31 -20.21 15.45
N PHE A 395 6.11 -21.31 14.72
CA PHE A 395 6.47 -22.65 15.14
C PHE A 395 7.42 -23.25 14.10
N GLY A 396 8.69 -22.87 14.17
CA GLY A 396 9.71 -23.23 13.21
C GLY A 396 11.11 -23.00 13.75
N ASN A 397 12.02 -22.61 12.87
CA ASN A 397 13.44 -22.38 13.18
C ASN A 397 13.75 -20.90 13.51
N GLY A 398 12.75 -20.06 13.70
CA GLY A 398 12.92 -18.63 14.01
C GLY A 398 13.61 -17.84 12.89
N GLN A 399 13.29 -18.15 11.65
CA GLN A 399 13.83 -17.45 10.48
C GLN A 399 12.71 -16.92 9.59
N LEU A 400 12.99 -15.81 8.92
CA LEU A 400 12.13 -15.33 7.86
C LEU A 400 12.09 -16.33 6.70
N GLU A 401 10.90 -16.58 6.20
CA GLU A 401 10.68 -17.39 5.00
C GLU A 401 10.18 -16.48 3.87
N LYS A 402 10.81 -16.58 2.71
CA LYS A 402 10.38 -15.84 1.53
C LYS A 402 9.12 -16.47 0.95
N MET A 403 8.12 -15.65 0.73
CA MET A 403 6.90 -16.05 0.04
C MET A 403 7.13 -16.07 -1.47
N PRO A 404 6.59 -17.07 -2.20
CA PRO A 404 6.72 -17.11 -3.65
C PRO A 404 5.89 -15.98 -4.28
N SER A 405 6.48 -15.26 -5.22
CA SER A 405 5.72 -14.34 -6.05
C SER A 405 4.87 -15.12 -7.06
N PRO A 406 3.58 -14.81 -7.21
CA PRO A 406 2.72 -15.49 -8.17
C PRO A 406 3.17 -15.21 -9.60
N GLU A 407 3.20 -16.27 -10.42
CA GLU A 407 3.46 -16.16 -11.85
C GLU A 407 2.14 -16.04 -12.63
N LEU A 408 2.00 -14.98 -13.41
CA LEU A 408 0.83 -14.78 -14.25
C LEU A 408 1.06 -15.44 -15.63
N THR A 409 0.52 -16.64 -15.80
CA THR A 409 0.59 -17.40 -17.06
C THR A 409 -0.50 -17.01 -18.06
N SER A 410 -1.59 -16.39 -17.56
CA SER A 410 -2.72 -15.89 -18.36
C SER A 410 -3.13 -14.50 -17.89
N PRO A 411 -3.81 -13.69 -18.73
CA PRO A 411 -4.34 -12.40 -18.30
C PRO A 411 -5.27 -12.55 -17.10
N SER A 412 -5.02 -11.74 -16.04
CA SER A 412 -5.91 -11.64 -14.88
C SER A 412 -7.11 -10.73 -15.14
N ILE A 413 -6.99 -9.79 -16.09
CA ILE A 413 -8.10 -9.01 -16.62
C ILE A 413 -8.14 -9.19 -18.15
N LYS A 414 -9.32 -9.54 -18.68
CA LYS A 414 -9.61 -9.58 -20.11
C LYS A 414 -10.82 -8.72 -20.38
N VAL A 415 -10.71 -7.80 -21.31
CA VAL A 415 -11.83 -7.00 -21.81
C VAL A 415 -12.05 -7.36 -23.27
N ALA A 416 -13.30 -7.69 -23.63
CA ALA A 416 -13.73 -7.87 -25.00
C ALA A 416 -14.85 -6.87 -25.30
N GLU A 417 -14.65 -6.05 -26.32
CA GLU A 417 -15.61 -5.07 -26.80
C GLU A 417 -16.07 -5.46 -28.20
N ASP A 418 -17.38 -5.67 -28.37
CA ASP A 418 -18.00 -6.04 -29.65
C ASP A 418 -18.86 -4.88 -30.16
N PHE A 419 -18.36 -4.13 -31.12
CA PHE A 419 -19.11 -3.09 -31.82
C PHE A 419 -19.81 -3.66 -33.02
N SER A 420 -21.12 -3.39 -33.15
CA SER A 420 -21.88 -3.72 -34.34
C SER A 420 -22.47 -2.46 -34.96
N PHE A 421 -22.01 -2.12 -36.16
CA PHE A 421 -22.48 -0.97 -36.90
C PHE A 421 -23.85 -1.23 -37.53
N PRO A 422 -24.74 -0.23 -37.61
CA PRO A 422 -26.04 -0.39 -38.21
C PRO A 422 -25.96 -0.56 -39.74
N ASP A 423 -26.90 -1.30 -40.32
CA ASP A 423 -27.00 -1.46 -41.77
C ASP A 423 -27.38 -0.16 -42.50
N ARG A 424 -28.02 0.79 -41.80
CA ARG A 424 -28.52 2.04 -42.32
C ARG A 424 -28.09 3.26 -41.49
N PRO A 425 -28.00 4.46 -42.10
CA PRO A 425 -27.55 5.66 -41.43
C PRO A 425 -28.41 6.11 -40.23
N ASP A 426 -29.66 5.70 -40.16
CA ASP A 426 -30.62 6.01 -39.09
C ASP A 426 -30.63 4.97 -37.97
N GLY A 427 -29.84 3.93 -38.07
CA GLY A 427 -29.73 2.88 -37.06
C GLY A 427 -28.81 3.25 -35.90
N HIS A 428 -28.82 2.42 -34.86
CA HIS A 428 -27.95 2.56 -33.69
C HIS A 428 -26.72 1.67 -33.83
N LEU A 429 -25.56 2.19 -33.47
CA LEU A 429 -24.40 1.34 -33.22
C LEU A 429 -24.59 0.68 -31.84
N THR A 430 -24.34 -0.62 -31.75
CA THR A 430 -24.38 -1.35 -30.47
C THR A 430 -22.98 -1.70 -30.02
N LEU A 431 -22.77 -1.69 -28.70
CA LEU A 431 -21.55 -2.12 -28.05
C LEU A 431 -21.91 -3.13 -26.95
N ALA A 432 -21.39 -4.35 -27.08
CA ALA A 432 -21.40 -5.33 -26.00
C ALA A 432 -19.99 -5.44 -25.41
N VAL A 433 -19.90 -5.41 -24.08
CA VAL A 433 -18.63 -5.54 -23.37
C VAL A 433 -18.67 -6.74 -22.44
N LEU A 434 -17.64 -7.54 -22.49
CA LEU A 434 -17.41 -8.64 -21.55
C LEU A 434 -16.06 -8.44 -20.87
N SER A 435 -16.11 -8.08 -19.58
CA SER A 435 -14.93 -8.01 -18.72
C SER A 435 -14.81 -9.28 -17.90
N THR A 436 -13.69 -9.98 -18.00
CA THR A 436 -13.37 -11.19 -17.23
C THR A 436 -12.23 -10.88 -16.27
N TYR A 437 -12.47 -11.11 -14.99
CA TYR A 437 -11.52 -10.96 -13.90
C TYR A 437 -11.15 -12.35 -13.37
N ALA A 438 -9.87 -12.61 -13.09
CA ALA A 438 -9.38 -13.89 -12.56
C ALA A 438 -8.37 -13.67 -11.42
N GLY A 439 -8.28 -14.64 -10.50
CA GLY A 439 -7.34 -14.58 -9.38
C GLY A 439 -7.58 -13.40 -8.46
N ALA A 440 -6.53 -12.65 -8.12
CA ALA A 440 -6.62 -11.46 -7.27
C ALA A 440 -7.62 -10.42 -7.80
N ASP A 441 -7.64 -10.16 -9.10
CA ASP A 441 -8.57 -9.21 -9.71
C ASP A 441 -10.04 -9.66 -9.59
N ALA A 442 -10.31 -10.98 -9.57
CA ALA A 442 -11.65 -11.51 -9.27
C ALA A 442 -12.02 -11.29 -7.80
N ASP A 443 -11.08 -11.49 -6.88
CA ASP A 443 -11.30 -11.24 -5.45
C ASP A 443 -11.57 -9.76 -5.17
N ASP A 444 -10.82 -8.86 -5.82
CA ASP A 444 -11.05 -7.41 -5.76
C ASP A 444 -12.43 -7.03 -6.32
N MET A 445 -12.83 -7.65 -7.44
CA MET A 445 -14.15 -7.40 -8.02
C MET A 445 -15.27 -7.86 -7.09
N ARG A 446 -15.14 -9.01 -6.40
CA ARG A 446 -16.11 -9.46 -5.38
C ARG A 446 -16.24 -8.45 -4.24
N SER A 447 -15.11 -7.93 -3.77
CA SER A 447 -15.09 -6.90 -2.72
C SER A 447 -15.79 -5.61 -3.17
N ARG A 448 -15.59 -5.19 -4.42
CA ARG A 448 -16.29 -4.02 -5.00
C ARG A 448 -17.79 -4.28 -5.11
N LEU A 449 -18.20 -5.45 -5.58
CA LEU A 449 -19.62 -5.84 -5.69
C LEU A 449 -20.29 -5.94 -4.33
N ALA A 450 -19.57 -6.33 -3.28
CA ALA A 450 -20.09 -6.36 -1.92
C ALA A 450 -20.23 -4.97 -1.28
N SER A 451 -19.44 -3.98 -1.73
CA SER A 451 -19.38 -2.64 -1.14
C SER A 451 -20.14 -1.57 -1.93
N ARG A 452 -20.56 -1.84 -3.17
CA ARG A 452 -21.24 -0.89 -4.06
C ARG A 452 -22.51 -1.51 -4.65
N SER A 453 -23.49 -0.66 -4.98
CA SER A 453 -24.65 -1.12 -5.73
C SER A 453 -24.29 -1.41 -7.18
N LEU A 454 -24.99 -2.36 -7.82
CA LEU A 454 -24.84 -2.62 -9.26
C LEU A 454 -25.18 -1.40 -10.12
N SER A 455 -26.08 -0.52 -9.62
CA SER A 455 -26.42 0.75 -10.29
C SER A 455 -25.21 1.67 -10.31
N ASP A 456 -24.55 1.91 -9.14
CA ASP A 456 -23.38 2.80 -9.05
C ASP A 456 -22.23 2.29 -9.92
N LEU A 457 -22.07 0.96 -10.01
CA LEU A 457 -21.07 0.36 -10.87
C LEU A 457 -21.41 0.56 -12.36
N SER A 458 -22.68 0.34 -12.74
CA SER A 458 -23.19 0.58 -14.09
C SER A 458 -23.01 2.04 -14.51
N ASP A 459 -23.34 3.00 -13.62
CA ASP A 459 -23.16 4.42 -13.89
C ASP A 459 -21.68 4.80 -14.08
N SER A 460 -20.79 4.14 -13.33
CA SER A 460 -19.35 4.34 -13.48
C SER A 460 -18.84 3.86 -14.84
N TYR A 461 -19.32 2.71 -15.32
CA TYR A 461 -18.97 2.15 -16.62
C TYR A 461 -19.57 2.98 -17.76
N LEU A 462 -20.84 3.39 -17.65
CA LEU A 462 -21.44 4.29 -18.63
C LEU A 462 -20.66 5.61 -18.73
N LYS A 463 -20.25 6.18 -17.60
CA LYS A 463 -19.43 7.40 -17.57
C LYS A 463 -18.06 7.20 -18.25
N TYR A 464 -17.46 6.01 -18.13
CA TYR A 464 -16.21 5.67 -18.80
C TYR A 464 -16.38 5.68 -20.32
N TYR A 465 -17.42 5.01 -20.86
CA TYR A 465 -17.69 4.99 -22.28
C TYR A 465 -18.19 6.33 -22.83
N SER A 466 -18.96 7.10 -22.06
CA SER A 466 -19.47 8.42 -22.48
C SER A 466 -18.37 9.44 -22.77
N LYS A 467 -17.19 9.28 -22.17
CA LYS A 467 -16.03 10.15 -22.47
C LYS A 467 -15.47 9.93 -23.87
N ARG A 468 -15.60 8.71 -24.41
CA ARG A 468 -15.11 8.35 -25.75
C ARG A 468 -16.20 8.46 -26.79
N TYR A 469 -17.41 8.06 -26.42
CA TYR A 469 -18.57 7.98 -27.28
C TYR A 469 -19.68 8.86 -26.71
N PRO A 470 -19.59 10.21 -26.85
CA PRO A 470 -20.59 11.11 -26.29
C PRO A 470 -21.98 10.78 -26.82
N GLY A 471 -22.94 10.65 -25.91
CA GLY A 471 -24.30 10.25 -26.24
C GLY A 471 -24.56 8.73 -26.25
N ILE A 472 -23.59 7.92 -25.82
CA ILE A 472 -23.80 6.49 -25.59
C ILE A 472 -24.77 6.26 -24.43
N GLU A 473 -25.65 5.29 -24.54
CA GLU A 473 -26.69 4.95 -23.58
C GLU A 473 -26.60 3.47 -23.20
N SER A 474 -26.85 3.15 -21.94
CA SER A 474 -27.01 1.77 -21.49
C SER A 474 -28.36 1.22 -21.92
N VAL A 475 -28.40 0.03 -22.52
CA VAL A 475 -29.63 -0.62 -22.99
C VAL A 475 -30.06 -1.84 -22.18
N ALA A 476 -29.20 -2.30 -21.29
CA ALA A 476 -29.48 -3.41 -20.38
C ALA A 476 -28.87 -3.16 -19.01
N LYS A 477 -29.40 -3.84 -17.99
CA LYS A 477 -28.77 -3.86 -16.67
C LYS A 477 -27.43 -4.58 -16.73
N LEU A 478 -26.50 -4.14 -15.89
CA LEU A 478 -25.23 -4.82 -15.67
C LEU A 478 -25.48 -6.26 -15.23
N GLU A 479 -24.89 -7.23 -15.90
CA GLU A 479 -24.94 -8.64 -15.54
C GLU A 479 -23.60 -9.10 -14.95
N VAL A 480 -23.65 -9.82 -13.83
CA VAL A 480 -22.48 -10.36 -13.15
C VAL A 480 -22.61 -11.86 -12.98
N PHE A 481 -21.59 -12.59 -13.41
CA PHE A 481 -21.52 -14.05 -13.30
C PHE A 481 -20.27 -14.41 -12.50
N ASP A 482 -20.47 -14.83 -11.26
CA ASP A 482 -19.38 -15.24 -10.36
C ASP A 482 -19.24 -16.76 -10.33
N ASN A 483 -18.11 -17.24 -10.82
CA ASN A 483 -17.64 -18.61 -10.59
C ASN A 483 -16.59 -18.59 -9.48
N ARG A 484 -17.04 -18.66 -8.22
CA ARG A 484 -16.16 -18.55 -7.05
C ARG A 484 -15.11 -19.68 -7.01
N ASP A 485 -15.47 -20.92 -7.39
CA ASP A 485 -14.53 -22.05 -7.37
C ASP A 485 -13.49 -21.97 -8.48
N GLY A 486 -13.86 -21.45 -9.65
CA GLY A 486 -12.92 -21.15 -10.73
C GLY A 486 -12.11 -19.87 -10.52
N ASN A 487 -12.40 -19.10 -9.48
CA ASN A 487 -11.87 -17.76 -9.22
C ASN A 487 -11.96 -16.82 -10.43
N ILE A 488 -13.15 -16.76 -11.04
CA ILE A 488 -13.44 -15.96 -12.23
C ILE A 488 -14.74 -15.19 -12.02
N ILE A 489 -14.73 -13.89 -12.31
CA ILE A 489 -15.93 -13.06 -12.44
C ILE A 489 -16.03 -12.53 -13.86
N ASN A 490 -17.21 -12.68 -14.45
CA ASN A 490 -17.57 -12.05 -15.72
C ASN A 490 -18.56 -10.93 -15.47
N VAL A 491 -18.29 -9.76 -16.03
CA VAL A 491 -19.18 -8.60 -16.03
C VAL A 491 -19.56 -8.30 -17.47
N ARG A 492 -20.87 -8.25 -17.76
CA ARG A 492 -21.39 -7.95 -19.09
C ARG A 492 -22.13 -6.64 -19.09
N GLU A 493 -21.80 -5.81 -20.06
CA GLU A 493 -22.40 -4.50 -20.29
C GLU A 493 -22.96 -4.43 -21.70
N SER A 494 -24.04 -3.67 -21.90
CA SER A 494 -24.66 -3.49 -23.23
C SER A 494 -25.05 -2.03 -23.42
N TYR A 495 -24.60 -1.46 -24.52
CA TYR A 495 -24.78 -0.05 -24.86
C TYR A 495 -25.28 0.13 -26.28
N GLN A 496 -25.86 1.30 -26.53
CA GLN A 496 -26.15 1.80 -27.88
C GLN A 496 -25.64 3.22 -28.03
N LEU A 497 -25.23 3.56 -29.24
CA LEU A 497 -24.90 4.93 -29.64
C LEU A 497 -25.88 5.33 -30.76
N PRO A 498 -26.82 6.27 -30.49
CA PRO A 498 -27.80 6.71 -31.46
C PRO A 498 -27.17 7.33 -32.71
N ALA A 499 -27.83 7.18 -33.88
CA ALA A 499 -27.34 7.76 -35.13
C ALA A 499 -27.05 9.26 -35.05
N GLN A 500 -27.92 10.00 -34.32
CA GLN A 500 -27.72 11.44 -34.11
C GLN A 500 -26.43 11.74 -33.34
N ALA A 501 -26.06 10.92 -32.35
CA ALA A 501 -24.84 11.07 -31.58
C ALA A 501 -23.60 10.73 -32.41
N LEU A 502 -23.69 9.71 -33.29
CA LEU A 502 -22.63 9.39 -34.26
C LEU A 502 -22.34 10.57 -35.20
N ALA A 503 -23.40 11.18 -35.74
CA ALA A 503 -23.30 12.31 -36.64
C ALA A 503 -22.83 13.60 -35.93
N ALA A 504 -23.42 13.91 -34.76
CA ALA A 504 -23.12 15.14 -34.02
C ALA A 504 -21.66 15.21 -33.52
N ASN A 505 -21.04 14.05 -33.23
CA ASN A 505 -19.68 13.96 -32.72
C ASN A 505 -18.64 13.64 -33.82
N ASP A 506 -19.03 13.65 -35.09
CA ASP A 506 -18.17 13.32 -36.25
C ASP A 506 -17.48 11.96 -36.14
N LEU A 507 -18.07 11.04 -35.34
CA LEU A 507 -17.51 9.73 -35.07
C LEU A 507 -17.46 8.85 -36.34
N ALA A 508 -18.33 9.12 -37.31
CA ALA A 508 -18.31 8.44 -38.58
C ALA A 508 -17.02 8.64 -39.39
N LYS A 509 -16.37 9.80 -39.20
CA LYS A 509 -15.11 10.11 -39.88
C LYS A 509 -13.88 9.68 -39.07
N ASN A 510 -14.03 9.45 -37.78
CA ASN A 510 -12.91 9.11 -36.92
C ASN A 510 -13.40 8.33 -35.69
N PHE A 511 -13.76 7.06 -35.90
CA PHE A 511 -14.22 6.21 -34.82
C PHE A 511 -13.04 5.69 -34.00
N PRO A 512 -12.93 6.04 -32.71
CA PRO A 512 -11.80 5.63 -31.89
C PRO A 512 -11.97 4.20 -31.36
N LEU A 513 -10.93 3.39 -31.45
CA LEU A 513 -10.78 2.10 -30.80
C LEU A 513 -9.62 2.19 -29.82
N THR A 514 -9.88 2.06 -28.56
CA THR A 514 -8.88 2.36 -27.52
C THR A 514 -8.86 1.28 -26.45
N ALA A 515 -7.70 0.71 -26.20
CA ALA A 515 -7.43 -0.14 -25.04
C ALA A 515 -6.79 0.67 -23.89
N ALA A 516 -7.47 1.74 -23.47
CA ALA A 516 -6.93 2.74 -22.54
C ALA A 516 -6.55 2.20 -21.15
N ASP A 517 -7.09 1.04 -20.76
CA ASP A 517 -6.81 0.45 -19.45
C ASP A 517 -5.49 -0.32 -19.40
N LEU A 518 -4.87 -0.54 -20.56
CA LEU A 518 -3.60 -1.24 -20.64
C LEU A 518 -2.45 -0.27 -20.26
N GLY A 519 -1.71 -0.60 -19.24
CA GLY A 519 -0.55 0.17 -18.81
C GLY A 519 -0.84 1.45 -18.02
N THR A 520 -2.11 1.76 -17.69
CA THR A 520 -2.47 2.95 -16.91
C THR A 520 -1.87 2.97 -15.51
N ASP A 521 -1.55 1.81 -14.95
CA ASP A 521 -0.96 1.67 -13.61
C ASP A 521 0.57 1.77 -13.63
N LEU A 522 1.19 1.94 -14.80
CA LEU A 522 2.64 2.08 -14.88
C LEU A 522 3.07 3.40 -14.25
N PRO A 523 3.97 3.39 -13.26
CA PRO A 523 4.42 4.60 -12.60
C PRO A 523 5.20 5.49 -13.57
N THR A 524 4.89 6.78 -13.54
CA THR A 524 5.62 7.81 -14.29
C THR A 524 6.34 8.72 -13.30
N PRO A 525 7.58 8.38 -12.89
CA PRO A 525 8.30 9.14 -11.90
C PRO A 525 8.53 10.57 -12.37
N THR A 526 8.38 11.53 -11.45
CA THR A 526 8.58 12.96 -11.73
C THR A 526 10.07 13.33 -11.82
N MET A 527 10.92 12.52 -11.15
CA MET A 527 12.38 12.71 -11.15
C MET A 527 13.06 11.66 -12.04
N VAL A 528 13.70 12.13 -13.10
CA VAL A 528 14.51 11.29 -14.01
C VAL A 528 15.96 11.16 -13.51
N ASP A 529 16.52 12.24 -12.97
CA ASP A 529 17.85 12.24 -12.33
C ASP A 529 17.69 11.78 -10.86
N ARG A 530 17.85 10.49 -10.65
CA ARG A 530 17.63 9.82 -9.36
C ARG A 530 18.65 8.70 -9.11
N VAL A 531 18.76 8.31 -7.87
CA VAL A 531 19.66 7.24 -7.42
C VAL A 531 18.93 5.90 -7.31
N GLY A 532 17.69 5.93 -6.83
CA GLY A 532 16.89 4.74 -6.58
C GLY A 532 16.15 4.23 -7.83
N PRO A 533 15.83 2.94 -7.86
CA PRO A 533 14.99 2.36 -8.91
C PRO A 533 13.53 2.82 -8.79
N VAL A 534 12.74 2.59 -9.83
CA VAL A 534 11.28 2.78 -9.82
C VAL A 534 10.61 1.43 -9.62
N SER A 535 9.76 1.30 -8.61
CA SER A 535 8.92 0.11 -8.39
C SER A 535 7.82 0.05 -9.44
N LEU A 536 7.64 -1.10 -10.08
CA LEU A 536 6.51 -1.39 -10.97
C LEU A 536 5.35 -2.10 -10.23
N GLY A 537 5.51 -2.36 -8.93
CA GLY A 537 4.51 -3.07 -8.13
C GLY A 537 4.46 -4.57 -8.41
N ALA A 538 3.29 -5.15 -8.15
CA ALA A 538 3.02 -6.56 -8.43
C ALA A 538 2.98 -6.83 -9.95
N PRO A 539 3.28 -8.06 -10.40
CA PRO A 539 3.16 -8.42 -11.81
C PRO A 539 1.74 -8.18 -12.35
N VAL A 540 1.67 -7.62 -13.55
CA VAL A 540 0.41 -7.35 -14.27
C VAL A 540 0.40 -8.11 -15.59
N TYR A 541 -0.72 -8.77 -15.91
CA TYR A 541 -0.98 -9.30 -17.23
C TYR A 541 -2.44 -9.03 -17.61
N ARG A 542 -2.66 -8.20 -18.61
CA ARG A 542 -3.99 -7.79 -19.11
C ARG A 542 -4.10 -8.03 -20.61
N SER A 543 -5.32 -8.31 -21.08
CA SER A 543 -5.64 -8.43 -22.48
C SER A 543 -6.88 -7.61 -22.80
N HIS A 544 -6.86 -6.90 -23.93
CA HIS A 544 -8.00 -6.17 -24.44
C HIS A 544 -8.21 -6.54 -25.89
N ALA A 545 -9.42 -6.92 -26.27
CA ALA A 545 -9.81 -7.25 -27.64
C ALA A 545 -10.99 -6.37 -28.05
N ILE A 546 -10.96 -5.87 -29.27
CA ILE A 546 -12.07 -5.12 -29.87
C ILE A 546 -12.42 -5.79 -31.20
N THR A 547 -13.68 -6.19 -31.35
CA THR A 547 -14.25 -6.64 -32.59
C THR A 547 -15.21 -5.58 -33.14
N VAL A 548 -15.04 -5.20 -34.36
CA VAL A 548 -16.00 -4.33 -35.08
C VAL A 548 -16.63 -5.11 -36.20
N SER A 549 -17.93 -5.22 -36.16
CA SER A 549 -18.71 -6.03 -37.12
C SER A 549 -19.67 -5.18 -37.96
N ASN A 550 -20.16 -5.79 -39.02
CA ASN A 550 -21.12 -5.19 -39.93
C ASN A 550 -20.59 -3.97 -40.71
N LEU A 551 -19.28 -3.93 -40.95
CA LEU A 551 -18.60 -2.91 -41.74
C LEU A 551 -18.49 -3.34 -43.20
N LYS A 552 -18.64 -2.39 -44.13
CA LYS A 552 -18.15 -2.50 -45.49
C LYS A 552 -16.89 -1.63 -45.66
N ALA A 553 -15.84 -2.00 -44.97
CA ALA A 553 -14.57 -1.32 -45.10
C ALA A 553 -13.45 -2.30 -45.47
N ARG A 554 -12.56 -1.89 -46.36
CA ARG A 554 -11.28 -2.56 -46.56
C ARG A 554 -10.25 -1.84 -45.69
N PHE A 555 -9.81 -2.52 -44.65
CA PHE A 555 -8.71 -2.02 -43.85
C PHE A 555 -7.39 -2.38 -44.55
N SER A 556 -6.59 -1.40 -44.85
CA SER A 556 -5.18 -1.57 -45.19
C SER A 556 -4.39 -0.80 -44.17
N GLY A 557 -3.73 -1.48 -43.25
CA GLY A 557 -2.92 -0.83 -42.21
C GLY A 557 -1.53 -1.41 -42.20
N GLU A 558 -0.57 -0.63 -41.67
CA GLU A 558 0.74 -1.13 -41.30
C GLU A 558 0.60 -2.06 -40.09
N ASP A 559 1.54 -3.01 -39.95
CA ASP A 559 1.61 -3.87 -38.76
C ASP A 559 1.71 -3.03 -37.49
N MET A 560 0.93 -3.41 -36.48
CA MET A 560 0.98 -2.77 -35.16
C MET A 560 2.36 -2.93 -34.56
N LYS A 561 2.90 -1.85 -33.99
CA LYS A 561 4.20 -1.88 -33.33
C LYS A 561 4.09 -2.54 -31.96
N ASN A 562 4.79 -3.64 -31.79
CA ASN A 562 4.97 -4.22 -30.46
C ASN A 562 5.97 -3.38 -29.67
N VAL A 563 5.67 -3.11 -28.40
CA VAL A 563 6.59 -2.51 -27.45
C VAL A 563 7.09 -3.61 -26.53
N VAL A 564 8.36 -4.01 -26.70
CA VAL A 564 8.97 -5.04 -25.86
C VAL A 564 10.29 -4.53 -25.30
N THR A 565 10.35 -4.41 -23.98
CA THR A 565 11.53 -3.94 -23.23
C THR A 565 11.84 -4.94 -22.11
N PRO A 566 12.92 -4.81 -21.38
CA PRO A 566 13.16 -5.64 -20.18
C PRO A 566 12.11 -5.48 -19.07
N TYR A 567 11.28 -4.44 -19.10
CA TYR A 567 10.38 -4.07 -18.00
C TYR A 567 8.90 -4.29 -18.34
N VAL A 568 8.52 -4.05 -19.58
CA VAL A 568 7.14 -4.12 -20.05
C VAL A 568 7.06 -4.70 -21.44
N SER A 569 5.96 -5.36 -21.75
CA SER A 569 5.65 -5.88 -23.09
C SER A 569 4.21 -5.55 -23.45
N LEU A 570 4.02 -4.84 -24.56
CA LEU A 570 2.76 -4.71 -25.25
C LEU A 570 2.88 -5.45 -26.58
N ARG A 571 2.05 -6.45 -26.79
CA ARG A 571 1.91 -7.14 -28.08
C ARG A 571 0.54 -6.86 -28.63
N SER A 572 0.48 -6.44 -29.86
CA SER A 572 -0.76 -6.16 -30.57
C SER A 572 -0.85 -6.96 -31.86
N SER A 573 -2.05 -7.35 -32.21
CA SER A 573 -2.37 -8.04 -33.45
C SER A 573 -3.71 -7.58 -33.95
N TRP A 574 -3.90 -7.56 -35.26
CA TRP A 574 -5.17 -7.27 -35.88
C TRP A 574 -5.43 -8.20 -37.09
N SER A 575 -6.68 -8.37 -37.41
CA SER A 575 -7.13 -9.09 -38.60
C SER A 575 -8.43 -8.48 -39.11
N ASN A 576 -8.71 -8.65 -40.36
CA ASN A 576 -9.98 -8.21 -40.96
C ASN A 576 -10.54 -9.19 -41.99
N THR A 577 -11.85 -9.18 -42.10
CA THR A 577 -12.61 -9.76 -43.19
C THR A 577 -13.35 -8.64 -43.95
N PRO A 578 -14.10 -8.92 -45.03
CA PRO A 578 -14.89 -7.87 -45.66
C PRO A 578 -15.93 -7.18 -44.75
N THR A 579 -16.29 -7.79 -43.63
CA THR A 579 -17.36 -7.30 -42.75
C THR A 579 -16.96 -7.15 -41.29
N THR A 580 -15.75 -7.55 -40.91
CA THR A 580 -15.27 -7.48 -39.54
C THR A 580 -13.85 -6.94 -39.47
N PHE A 581 -13.54 -6.26 -38.37
CA PHE A 581 -12.20 -5.88 -37.97
C PHE A 581 -11.98 -6.31 -36.54
N ASP A 582 -10.90 -7.03 -36.29
CA ASP A 582 -10.52 -7.52 -34.95
C ASP A 582 -9.17 -6.96 -34.60
N VAL A 583 -9.05 -6.44 -33.38
CA VAL A 583 -7.79 -5.99 -32.81
C VAL A 583 -7.64 -6.50 -31.39
N LYS A 584 -6.44 -6.92 -31.05
CA LYS A 584 -6.13 -7.44 -29.72
C LYS A 584 -4.80 -6.90 -29.23
N TRP A 585 -4.76 -6.56 -27.94
CA TRP A 585 -3.57 -6.19 -27.20
C TRP A 585 -3.37 -7.13 -26.02
N ASP A 586 -2.13 -7.55 -25.78
CA ASP A 586 -1.69 -8.28 -24.61
C ASP A 586 -0.57 -7.47 -23.93
N PHE A 587 -0.84 -6.98 -22.73
CA PHE A 587 0.08 -6.17 -21.92
C PHE A 587 0.60 -6.95 -20.72
N ARG A 588 1.92 -6.88 -20.45
CA ARG A 588 2.56 -7.49 -19.27
C ARG A 588 3.64 -6.58 -18.70
N THR A 589 3.74 -6.55 -17.38
CA THR A 589 5.00 -6.18 -16.70
C THR A 589 5.93 -7.39 -16.69
N LEU A 590 7.22 -7.17 -16.98
CA LEU A 590 8.24 -8.22 -17.06
C LEU A 590 9.25 -8.15 -15.90
N ALA A 591 9.20 -7.07 -15.12
CA ALA A 591 10.04 -6.84 -13.96
C ALA A 591 9.21 -6.18 -12.84
N THR A 592 9.70 -6.25 -11.62
CA THR A 592 9.10 -5.57 -10.46
C THR A 592 9.66 -4.17 -10.25
N GLN A 593 10.77 -3.83 -10.91
CA GLN A 593 11.42 -2.52 -10.79
C GLN A 593 12.24 -2.16 -12.02
N VAL A 594 12.45 -0.85 -12.21
CA VAL A 594 13.30 -0.26 -13.26
C VAL A 594 14.52 0.38 -12.59
N PRO A 595 15.76 -0.02 -12.92
CA PRO A 595 16.96 0.62 -12.39
C PRO A 595 17.03 2.12 -12.75
N ALA A 596 17.58 2.95 -11.85
CA ALA A 596 17.68 4.40 -12.04
C ALA A 596 18.23 4.80 -13.42
N LYS A 597 19.30 4.15 -13.88
CA LYS A 597 19.95 4.42 -15.17
C LYS A 597 19.08 4.11 -16.40
N ALA A 598 18.00 3.36 -16.25
CA ALA A 598 17.13 2.94 -17.36
C ALA A 598 15.80 3.69 -17.41
N ILE A 599 15.59 4.68 -16.53
CA ILE A 599 14.31 5.37 -16.39
C ILE A 599 13.96 6.18 -17.64
N GLY A 600 14.93 6.80 -18.29
CA GLY A 600 14.69 7.51 -19.55
C GLY A 600 14.12 6.61 -20.66
N ASP A 601 14.70 5.42 -20.83
CA ASP A 601 14.23 4.42 -21.80
C ASP A 601 12.87 3.84 -21.38
N TYR A 602 12.67 3.64 -20.08
CA TYR A 602 11.38 3.19 -19.55
C TYR A 602 10.26 4.20 -19.81
N LEU A 603 10.46 5.49 -19.53
CA LEU A 603 9.47 6.54 -19.78
C LEU A 603 9.14 6.67 -21.27
N LYS A 604 10.14 6.51 -22.14
CA LYS A 604 9.91 6.40 -23.58
C LYS A 604 9.02 5.20 -23.91
N SER A 605 9.29 4.05 -23.31
CA SER A 605 8.46 2.84 -23.50
C SER A 605 7.02 3.05 -23.02
N VAL A 606 6.80 3.75 -21.89
CA VAL A 606 5.45 4.07 -21.40
C VAL A 606 4.70 4.97 -22.38
N LYS A 607 5.41 5.95 -22.96
CA LYS A 607 4.82 6.78 -24.03
C LYS A 607 4.50 5.96 -25.26
N ASP A 608 5.43 5.13 -25.73
CA ASP A 608 5.23 4.26 -26.89
C ASP A 608 4.07 3.27 -26.67
N LEU A 609 3.84 2.82 -25.42
CA LEU A 609 2.66 2.01 -25.05
C LEU A 609 1.36 2.79 -25.31
N GLY A 610 1.24 4.01 -24.78
CA GLY A 610 0.07 4.86 -24.99
C GLY A 610 -0.21 5.09 -26.47
N ASP A 611 0.84 5.41 -27.24
CA ASP A 611 0.73 5.67 -28.69
C ASP A 611 0.30 4.40 -29.50
N ASN A 612 0.44 3.20 -28.94
CA ASN A 612 0.09 1.93 -29.61
C ASN A 612 -1.17 1.23 -29.06
N THR A 613 -1.88 1.86 -28.11
CA THR A 613 -3.17 1.35 -27.60
C THR A 613 -4.39 2.04 -28.22
N ASP A 614 -4.18 3.06 -29.05
CA ASP A 614 -5.25 3.83 -29.69
C ASP A 614 -5.24 3.61 -31.19
N TRP A 615 -6.42 3.33 -31.73
CA TRP A 615 -6.69 3.25 -33.15
C TRP A 615 -7.90 4.09 -33.51
N SER A 616 -8.02 4.47 -34.78
CA SER A 616 -9.20 5.10 -35.32
C SER A 616 -9.40 4.74 -36.78
N PHE A 617 -10.63 4.71 -37.22
CA PHE A 617 -10.96 4.45 -38.61
C PHE A 617 -12.17 5.26 -39.05
N ASN A 618 -12.26 5.47 -40.38
CA ASN A 618 -13.45 6.01 -41.04
C ASN A 618 -14.34 4.89 -41.48
N PHE A 619 -15.64 5.00 -41.30
CA PHE A 619 -16.58 4.03 -41.81
C PHE A 619 -17.60 4.65 -42.78
N ALA A 620 -18.05 3.85 -43.76
CA ALA A 620 -19.14 4.21 -44.65
C ALA A 620 -20.26 3.15 -44.58
N TYR A 621 -21.50 3.62 -44.69
CA TYR A 621 -22.64 2.72 -44.71
C TYR A 621 -22.77 1.96 -46.03
N LYS A 622 -23.48 0.84 -46.00
CA LYS A 622 -23.62 -0.16 -47.05
C LYS A 622 -24.25 0.30 -48.36
N ASP A 623 -24.90 1.43 -48.44
CA ASP A 623 -25.72 1.89 -49.55
C ASP A 623 -25.01 2.74 -50.62
N ALA A 624 -23.73 2.95 -50.53
CA ALA A 624 -22.99 3.59 -51.61
C ALA A 624 -22.76 2.57 -52.74
N SER A 625 -23.37 2.78 -53.87
CA SER A 625 -23.26 1.97 -55.10
C SER A 625 -21.88 2.10 -55.77
N GLU A 626 -20.88 2.59 -55.08
CA GLU A 626 -19.49 2.70 -55.51
C GLU A 626 -18.57 1.84 -54.65
N ASP A 627 -17.61 1.17 -55.26
CA ASP A 627 -16.53 0.48 -54.54
C ASP A 627 -15.92 1.44 -53.52
N PRO A 628 -15.92 1.11 -52.22
CA PRO A 628 -15.37 2.00 -51.22
C PRO A 628 -13.89 2.25 -51.52
N ALA A 629 -13.49 3.53 -51.58
CA ALA A 629 -12.11 3.89 -51.67
C ALA A 629 -11.35 3.24 -50.47
N PRO A 630 -10.11 2.79 -50.65
CA PRO A 630 -9.34 2.22 -49.55
C PRO A 630 -9.31 3.25 -48.40
N VAL A 631 -9.73 2.81 -47.23
CA VAL A 631 -9.64 3.65 -46.01
C VAL A 631 -8.14 3.94 -45.78
N ALA A 632 -7.80 5.21 -45.76
CA ALA A 632 -6.43 5.62 -45.49
C ALA A 632 -5.94 5.02 -44.15
N ALA A 633 -4.68 4.60 -44.13
CA ALA A 633 -4.05 4.17 -42.91
C ALA A 633 -4.27 5.22 -41.81
N PRO A 634 -4.46 4.83 -40.54
CA PRO A 634 -4.67 5.77 -39.44
C PRO A 634 -3.56 6.84 -39.46
N GLU A 635 -3.96 8.09 -39.45
CA GLU A 635 -3.00 9.19 -39.34
C GLU A 635 -2.21 9.05 -38.02
N ASP A 636 -0.91 9.06 -38.12
CA ASP A 636 0.01 9.11 -37.01
C ASP A 636 -0.26 10.37 -36.16
N ARG A 637 -1.05 10.21 -35.10
CA ARG A 637 -1.39 11.29 -34.16
C ARG A 637 -0.23 11.71 -33.23
N SER A 638 0.98 11.17 -33.43
CA SER A 638 2.17 11.59 -32.66
C SER A 638 2.46 13.10 -32.79
N LYS A 639 1.77 13.82 -33.68
CA LYS A 639 1.96 15.25 -33.93
C LYS A 639 0.85 16.17 -33.43
N GLN A 640 -0.24 15.67 -32.91
CA GLN A 640 -1.22 16.52 -32.22
C GLN A 640 -0.93 16.54 -30.73
N GLN A 641 -0.37 17.65 -30.27
CA GLN A 641 -0.20 17.96 -28.85
C GLN A 641 -1.54 17.76 -28.14
N VAL A 642 -1.59 16.77 -27.27
CA VAL A 642 -2.66 16.62 -26.28
C VAL A 642 -2.51 17.76 -25.27
N ILE A 643 -3.18 18.89 -25.57
CA ILE A 643 -3.60 19.83 -24.54
C ILE A 643 -4.88 19.24 -23.95
N GLY A 644 -4.77 18.24 -23.17
CA GLY A 644 -5.83 17.63 -22.38
C GLY A 644 -5.34 17.46 -20.98
N GLY A 645 -5.76 18.39 -20.10
CA GLY A 645 -5.34 18.39 -18.69
C GLY A 645 -5.55 17.03 -18.04
N LEU A 646 -4.51 16.54 -17.42
CA LEU A 646 -4.53 15.48 -16.43
C LEU A 646 -5.48 15.90 -15.28
N LEU A 647 -6.72 15.47 -15.37
CA LEU A 647 -7.60 15.25 -14.25
C LEU A 647 -7.94 13.76 -14.27
N LEU A 648 -6.91 12.95 -14.05
CA LEU A 648 -7.07 11.57 -13.67
C LEU A 648 -7.57 11.54 -12.23
N VAL A 649 -8.88 11.44 -12.09
CA VAL A 649 -9.48 10.89 -10.89
C VAL A 649 -9.04 9.43 -10.86
N SER A 650 -8.06 9.15 -10.02
CA SER A 650 -7.65 7.82 -9.64
C SER A 650 -8.83 7.10 -8.98
N ILE A 651 -9.64 6.41 -9.80
CA ILE A 651 -10.72 5.51 -9.36
C ILE A 651 -10.20 4.06 -9.23
N PHE A 652 -8.93 3.84 -9.41
CA PHE A 652 -8.31 2.53 -9.26
C PHE A 652 -7.24 2.58 -8.19
N VAL A 653 -7.45 1.82 -7.21
CA VAL A 653 -6.65 1.24 -6.14
C VAL A 653 -7.34 1.48 -4.81
N GLY A 654 -8.29 0.66 -4.49
CA GLY A 654 -8.62 0.36 -3.11
C GLY A 654 -7.82 -0.86 -2.64
N ILE A 655 -6.51 -0.82 -2.78
CA ILE A 655 -5.66 -1.50 -1.81
C ILE A 655 -5.75 -0.61 -0.59
N PRO A 656 -6.04 -1.13 0.61
CA PRO A 656 -5.95 -0.32 1.80
C PRO A 656 -4.50 0.15 1.91
N LEU A 657 -4.25 1.38 1.47
CA LEU A 657 -3.02 2.08 1.76
C LEU A 657 -3.06 2.36 3.27
N PHE A 658 -2.62 1.39 4.06
CA PHE A 658 -2.18 1.61 5.42
C PHE A 658 -0.88 2.42 5.34
N MET A 659 -0.99 3.67 4.93
CA MET A 659 0.03 4.63 5.30
C MET A 659 -0.18 4.95 6.78
N ALA A 660 0.42 4.10 7.62
CA ALA A 660 0.90 4.58 8.89
C ALA A 660 1.99 5.60 8.58
N LEU A 661 1.58 6.85 8.39
CA LEU A 661 2.45 7.99 8.67
C LEU A 661 2.76 7.95 10.16
N ARG A 662 3.64 7.03 10.58
CA ARG A 662 4.46 7.23 11.75
C ARG A 662 5.58 8.17 11.31
N ARG A 663 5.26 9.43 11.29
CA ARG A 663 6.25 10.47 11.56
C ARG A 663 6.40 10.49 13.06
N TRP A 664 7.61 10.20 13.50
CA TRP A 664 8.18 10.37 14.83
C TRP A 664 7.73 9.36 15.87
#